data_dacec0e20bba010d8231ad69fffad2b4
#
_entry.id   dacec0e20bba010d8231ad69fffad2b4
#
_cell.length_a   1.000
_cell.length_b   1.000
_cell.length_c   1.000
_cell.angle_alpha   90.00
_cell.angle_beta   90.00
_cell.angle_gamma   90.00
#
_symmetry.space_group_name_H-M   'P 1'
#
loop_
_entity.id
_entity.type
_entity.pdbx_description
1 polymer ?
#
loop_
_entity_poly.entity_id
_entity_poly.type
_entity_poly.pdbx_seq_one_letter_code
_entity_poly.pdbx_strand_id
1 'polypeptide(L)'
;MLTAALFGSAVAAADGIGAPDRASVPALVQHASSHTLPSDSSNVRIAMTENDGLDVIVQSLGGVSAPGVADSAAVRFQQTGGAWAVDTGPGCGGPWTQVSANQSTPTASPVSGGLLQLCVAAYSPIVHGTLTAVYNSLGQARTVNTVPLETYVADTVPGESPSGWAGLGGAGPQGMDWGFQELEAQAVAVRSYVLSNPGGYGGYADTCDLACQTYRGTEYETSTTIAAAYDTAGQVMVMPGGAIATTEYSASTGGYTSSAAQQSPFTAVPDDGDAVCIPGACNPNHQWSTSVSYAAIQNAWPVIGAFTGFGGATVDPGHPFDAGFGRVDTITIDGTAGTTTVPGTAFYVDLGLNSDLFSVTGQNGSSVSVVGQGWGHGIGMGQWGALGYAIGQDHGDGNWTYSQIVGHYYAPATLSGLPQTGSGGVGGYWINAADGGVFSFGNAQFHGSTGGMRLNQPVVGMATTHDAGGYWEVAADGGIFSFGDATFHGSTGSLVLNQPVVGMATTPGGGGYWLVASDGGIFAFGDAGFFGSTGSLRLNKPVIGMVPTHDGQGYWLIASDGGLFAFGDAGFHGSLGASPPPTPVVGVAPSPDGGGYWMLEADGVPHAFGDAPAVGVSAASPALAAQAGPMTGMIPDFSGQGFDAVDGPGQAFAYGDAPYFGDVAGAVPGYSGHVVGIAATPG
;
A
#
# COMPACT_ATOMS: atom_id res chain seq x y z
N MET A 1 10.67 30.62 10.24
CA MET A 1 11.93 29.90 10.18
C MET A 1 11.58 28.42 10.31
N LEU A 2 11.26 27.79 9.21
CA LEU A 2 11.08 26.35 9.11
C LEU A 2 12.44 25.78 8.71
N THR A 3 13.08 25.09 9.63
CA THR A 3 14.26 24.29 9.34
C THR A 3 13.79 23.02 8.66
N ALA A 4 14.10 22.90 7.38
CA ALA A 4 13.96 21.69 6.61
C ALA A 4 14.78 20.57 7.28
N ALA A 5 14.11 19.55 7.78
CA ALA A 5 14.73 18.27 8.09
C ALA A 5 15.01 17.58 6.76
N LEU A 6 16.22 17.78 6.27
CA LEU A 6 16.75 17.15 5.08
C LEU A 6 17.10 15.70 5.39
N PHE A 7 16.56 14.82 4.61
CA PHE A 7 16.87 13.43 4.38
C PHE A 7 18.37 13.12 4.49
N GLY A 8 18.76 12.62 5.61
CA GLY A 8 19.96 11.85 5.78
C GLY A 8 19.53 10.40 5.93
N SER A 9 19.41 9.67 4.84
CA SER A 9 19.68 8.25 4.91
C SER A 9 21.14 8.13 5.27
N ALA A 10 21.44 8.25 6.55
CA ALA A 10 22.71 7.86 7.08
C ALA A 10 22.79 6.34 6.87
N VAL A 11 23.52 5.94 5.84
CA VAL A 11 24.24 4.68 5.92
C VAL A 11 25.10 4.85 7.16
N ALA A 12 24.64 4.33 8.29
CA ALA A 12 25.43 4.24 9.50
C ALA A 12 26.64 3.39 9.10
N ALA A 13 27.80 4.00 9.10
CA ALA A 13 29.05 3.29 9.11
C ALA A 13 29.00 2.39 10.36
N ALA A 14 28.69 1.12 10.16
CA ALA A 14 28.77 0.11 11.20
C ALA A 14 30.24 -0.12 11.46
N ASP A 15 30.72 0.53 12.52
CA ASP A 15 32.00 0.14 13.13
C ASP A 15 31.88 -1.30 13.60
N GLY A 16 32.57 -2.21 12.94
CA GLY A 16 33.17 -3.41 13.52
C GLY A 16 32.28 -4.62 13.80
N ILE A 17 31.20 -4.84 13.07
CA ILE A 17 30.53 -6.16 13.04
C ILE A 17 30.74 -6.74 11.65
N GLY A 18 31.40 -7.92 11.58
CA GLY A 18 31.74 -8.58 10.32
C GLY A 18 30.54 -8.63 9.38
N ALA A 19 30.78 -8.29 8.11
CA ALA A 19 29.79 -8.32 7.06
C ALA A 19 28.98 -9.62 7.13
N PRO A 20 27.64 -9.56 7.07
CA PRO A 20 26.86 -10.79 6.94
C PRO A 20 27.27 -11.47 5.64
N ASP A 21 27.48 -12.78 5.73
CA ASP A 21 27.80 -13.64 4.60
C ASP A 21 26.90 -13.27 3.42
N ARG A 22 27.47 -12.64 2.40
CA ARG A 22 26.85 -12.49 1.10
C ARG A 22 26.68 -13.90 0.55
N ALA A 23 25.49 -14.46 0.72
CA ALA A 23 25.07 -15.56 -0.13
C ALA A 23 25.19 -15.02 -1.56
N SER A 24 26.13 -15.60 -2.32
CA SER A 24 26.23 -15.37 -3.76
C SER A 24 24.86 -15.54 -4.37
N VAL A 25 24.33 -14.48 -4.97
CA VAL A 25 23.07 -14.53 -5.75
C VAL A 25 23.27 -15.68 -6.74
N PRO A 26 22.48 -16.76 -6.71
CA PRO A 26 22.61 -17.84 -7.67
C PRO A 26 22.32 -17.25 -9.06
N ALA A 27 23.20 -17.53 -10.02
CA ALA A 27 22.94 -17.24 -11.42
C ALA A 27 21.54 -17.75 -11.78
N LEU A 28 20.71 -16.87 -12.36
CA LEU A 28 19.36 -17.17 -12.83
C LEU A 28 19.39 -18.42 -13.73
N VAL A 29 19.08 -19.57 -13.16
CA VAL A 29 18.75 -20.77 -13.93
C VAL A 29 17.31 -20.57 -14.38
N GLN A 30 17.13 -20.25 -15.65
CA GLN A 30 15.81 -20.26 -16.29
C GLN A 30 15.23 -21.67 -16.19
N HIS A 31 14.43 -21.91 -15.19
CA HIS A 31 13.50 -23.03 -15.19
C HIS A 31 12.20 -22.53 -15.82
N ALA A 32 11.92 -22.99 -17.03
CA ALA A 32 10.59 -22.90 -17.64
C ALA A 32 9.63 -23.81 -16.86
N SER A 33 9.20 -23.37 -15.69
CA SER A 33 8.05 -23.91 -15.00
C SER A 33 6.87 -22.97 -15.29
N SER A 34 5.71 -23.53 -15.53
CA SER A 34 4.46 -22.79 -15.65
C SER A 34 4.22 -22.03 -14.32
N HIS A 35 4.64 -20.76 -14.28
CA HIS A 35 4.44 -19.93 -13.11
C HIS A 35 2.96 -19.53 -13.06
N THR A 36 2.24 -20.08 -12.10
CA THR A 36 0.98 -19.47 -11.63
C THR A 36 1.38 -18.23 -10.83
N LEU A 37 0.84 -17.08 -11.23
CA LEU A 37 1.00 -15.84 -10.46
C LEU A 37 0.42 -16.06 -9.05
N PRO A 38 1.05 -15.52 -7.97
CA PRO A 38 0.46 -15.53 -6.64
C PRO A 38 -0.86 -14.77 -6.64
N SER A 39 -1.74 -15.06 -5.70
CA SER A 39 -2.97 -14.29 -5.52
C SER A 39 -2.69 -12.99 -4.77
N ASP A 40 -3.54 -12.01 -4.94
CA ASP A 40 -3.51 -10.73 -4.22
C ASP A 40 -3.84 -10.87 -2.71
N SER A 41 -4.42 -12.00 -2.24
CA SER A 41 -4.61 -12.35 -0.82
C SER A 41 -3.34 -12.87 -0.13
N SER A 42 -2.18 -12.75 -0.73
CA SER A 42 -0.94 -13.24 -0.16
C SER A 42 -0.51 -12.38 1.03
N ASN A 43 -0.10 -13.01 2.12
CA ASN A 43 0.63 -12.34 3.19
C ASN A 43 2.10 -12.21 2.83
N VAL A 44 2.72 -11.08 3.19
CA VAL A 44 4.15 -10.81 3.07
C VAL A 44 4.82 -11.04 4.41
N ARG A 45 5.94 -11.76 4.41
CA ARG A 45 6.79 -12.03 5.57
C ARG A 45 8.04 -11.17 5.47
N ILE A 46 8.20 -10.26 6.43
CA ILE A 46 9.29 -9.29 6.48
C ILE A 46 10.26 -9.69 7.60
N ALA A 47 11.53 -9.88 7.27
CA ALA A 47 12.58 -10.07 8.28
C ALA A 47 12.89 -8.73 8.95
N MET A 48 12.65 -8.63 10.26
CA MET A 48 12.97 -7.46 11.08
C MET A 48 14.43 -7.54 11.52
N THR A 49 15.33 -7.08 10.66
CA THR A 49 16.77 -7.32 10.77
C THR A 49 17.43 -6.63 11.97
N GLU A 50 16.87 -5.52 12.44
CA GLU A 50 17.37 -4.83 13.64
C GLU A 50 17.18 -5.64 14.94
N ASN A 51 16.33 -6.67 14.93
CA ASN A 51 16.15 -7.59 16.06
C ASN A 51 16.90 -8.93 15.88
N ASP A 52 17.79 -9.04 14.91
CA ASP A 52 18.53 -10.28 14.62
C ASP A 52 19.39 -10.74 15.81
N GLY A 53 19.22 -12.02 16.17
CA GLY A 53 19.96 -12.63 17.27
C GLY A 53 19.44 -12.31 18.68
N LEU A 54 18.40 -11.47 18.80
CA LEU A 54 17.83 -11.03 20.08
C LEU A 54 16.58 -11.83 20.45
N ASP A 55 16.13 -11.71 21.71
CA ASP A 55 14.79 -12.12 22.13
C ASP A 55 13.76 -11.23 21.41
N VAL A 56 12.60 -11.79 21.09
CA VAL A 56 11.51 -11.03 20.48
C VAL A 56 10.59 -10.49 21.57
N ILE A 57 10.58 -9.19 21.75
CA ILE A 57 9.76 -8.51 22.75
C ILE A 57 8.72 -7.66 22.05
N VAL A 58 7.45 -7.90 22.35
CA VAL A 58 6.30 -7.25 21.69
C VAL A 58 5.36 -6.67 22.74
N GLN A 59 4.91 -5.45 22.53
CA GLN A 59 3.83 -4.84 23.33
C GLN A 59 2.74 -4.25 22.42
N SER A 60 1.54 -4.03 23.00
CA SER A 60 0.43 -3.34 22.35
C SER A 60 -0.45 -2.65 23.39
N LEU A 61 -1.01 -1.50 23.04
CA LEU A 61 -1.99 -0.80 23.88
C LEU A 61 -3.32 -1.57 24.00
N GLY A 62 -3.69 -2.34 22.97
CA GLY A 62 -4.90 -3.17 22.92
C GLY A 62 -4.72 -4.59 23.45
N GLY A 63 -3.52 -4.91 23.94
CA GLY A 63 -3.15 -6.26 24.39
C GLY A 63 -2.49 -7.10 23.30
N VAL A 64 -1.71 -8.10 23.74
CA VAL A 64 -1.00 -9.07 22.89
C VAL A 64 -1.42 -10.47 23.29
N SER A 65 -1.83 -11.29 22.32
CA SER A 65 -2.01 -12.73 22.46
C SER A 65 -0.79 -13.49 21.92
N ALA A 66 -0.49 -14.65 22.52
CA ALA A 66 0.60 -15.52 22.10
C ALA A 66 0.31 -16.96 22.58
N PRO A 67 1.08 -17.99 22.20
CA PRO A 67 0.87 -19.35 22.67
C PRO A 67 0.82 -19.47 24.19
N GLY A 68 -0.37 -19.82 24.74
CA GLY A 68 -0.65 -19.89 26.17
C GLY A 68 -0.99 -18.54 26.82
N VAL A 69 -1.08 -17.47 26.06
CA VAL A 69 -1.43 -16.11 26.52
C VAL A 69 -2.62 -15.62 25.71
N ALA A 70 -3.78 -15.40 26.35
CA ALA A 70 -4.97 -14.86 25.69
C ALA A 70 -4.90 -13.34 25.55
N ASP A 71 -4.36 -12.65 26.56
CA ASP A 71 -4.19 -11.21 26.62
C ASP A 71 -3.07 -10.83 27.59
N SER A 72 -2.17 -9.93 27.17
CA SER A 72 -1.12 -9.34 28.01
C SER A 72 -0.71 -7.99 27.45
N ALA A 73 -0.25 -7.07 28.29
CA ALA A 73 0.29 -5.80 27.83
C ALA A 73 1.58 -5.98 26.98
N ALA A 74 2.39 -6.99 27.32
CA ALA A 74 3.56 -7.37 26.53
C ALA A 74 3.86 -8.87 26.64
N VAL A 75 4.50 -9.41 25.59
CA VAL A 75 5.06 -10.76 25.56
C VAL A 75 6.54 -10.71 25.19
N ARG A 76 7.30 -11.70 25.68
CA ARG A 76 8.68 -11.94 25.28
C ARG A 76 8.83 -13.38 24.83
N PHE A 77 9.41 -13.57 23.67
CA PHE A 77 9.89 -14.88 23.22
C PHE A 77 11.39 -14.95 23.53
N GLN A 78 11.72 -15.65 24.61
CA GLN A 78 13.10 -15.81 25.08
C GLN A 78 13.75 -17.03 24.44
N GLN A 79 14.96 -16.87 23.94
CA GLN A 79 15.75 -17.95 23.36
C GLN A 79 16.14 -19.00 24.40
N THR A 80 15.92 -20.29 24.11
CA THR A 80 16.23 -21.41 25.02
C THR A 80 17.09 -22.52 24.35
N GLY A 81 17.93 -22.14 23.35
CA GLY A 81 18.84 -23.09 22.70
C GLY A 81 18.19 -23.96 21.63
N GLY A 82 17.41 -23.38 20.72
CA GLY A 82 16.74 -24.05 19.59
C GLY A 82 15.21 -24.09 19.72
N ALA A 83 14.68 -23.55 20.80
CA ALA A 83 13.26 -23.30 21.02
C ALA A 83 13.07 -21.95 21.75
N TRP A 84 11.84 -21.59 22.02
CA TRP A 84 11.48 -20.33 22.66
C TRP A 84 10.65 -20.58 23.92
N ALA A 85 10.92 -19.82 25.00
CA ALA A 85 9.99 -19.66 26.10
C ALA A 85 9.10 -18.45 25.83
N VAL A 86 7.84 -18.50 26.25
CA VAL A 86 6.90 -17.38 26.18
C VAL A 86 6.70 -16.83 27.58
N ASP A 87 7.03 -15.56 27.73
CA ASP A 87 6.86 -14.82 28.97
C ASP A 87 5.85 -13.69 28.80
N THR A 88 5.19 -13.27 29.87
CA THR A 88 4.33 -12.09 29.91
C THR A 88 4.89 -11.01 30.80
N GLY A 89 4.57 -9.76 30.53
CA GLY A 89 5.02 -8.61 31.30
C GLY A 89 4.15 -7.37 31.11
N PRO A 90 4.39 -6.31 31.90
CA PRO A 90 3.62 -5.07 31.83
C PRO A 90 4.06 -4.12 30.70
N GLY A 91 5.12 -4.46 29.98
CA GLY A 91 5.70 -3.66 28.88
C GLY A 91 7.07 -4.14 28.48
N CYS A 92 7.73 -3.46 27.54
CA CYS A 92 9.04 -3.82 26.95
C CYS A 92 10.15 -4.09 27.98
N GLY A 93 10.11 -3.46 29.16
CA GLY A 93 11.14 -3.61 30.20
C GLY A 93 10.89 -4.74 31.22
N GLY A 94 9.80 -5.48 31.11
CA GLY A 94 9.40 -6.45 32.12
C GLY A 94 8.92 -5.78 33.42
N PRO A 95 8.89 -6.49 34.57
CA PRO A 95 9.39 -7.84 34.81
C PRO A 95 8.63 -8.93 34.07
N TRP A 96 9.33 -10.05 33.79
CA TRP A 96 8.82 -11.14 32.97
C TRP A 96 8.38 -12.34 33.82
N THR A 97 7.27 -12.94 33.43
CA THR A 97 6.77 -14.19 34.04
C THR A 97 6.58 -15.23 32.95
N GLN A 98 7.26 -16.35 33.05
CA GLN A 98 7.16 -17.43 32.08
C GLN A 98 5.79 -18.11 32.14
N VAL A 99 5.17 -18.24 30.95
CA VAL A 99 3.86 -18.88 30.76
C VAL A 99 4.02 -20.24 30.08
N SER A 100 4.87 -20.32 29.06
CA SER A 100 5.11 -21.57 28.34
C SER A 100 6.58 -21.72 27.96
N ALA A 101 6.98 -22.94 27.57
CA ALA A 101 8.34 -23.25 27.14
C ALA A 101 8.30 -24.17 25.90
N ASN A 102 9.46 -24.31 25.24
CA ASN A 102 9.68 -25.22 24.11
C ASN A 102 8.76 -24.95 22.90
N GLN A 103 8.43 -23.69 22.64
CA GLN A 103 7.74 -23.28 21.43
C GLN A 103 8.71 -23.27 20.25
N SER A 104 8.31 -23.78 19.09
CA SER A 104 9.15 -23.79 17.88
C SER A 104 9.16 -22.45 17.17
N THR A 105 7.98 -21.86 16.96
CA THR A 105 7.76 -20.61 16.23
C THR A 105 6.61 -19.82 16.87
N PRO A 106 6.82 -19.25 18.08
CA PRO A 106 5.75 -18.53 18.74
C PRO A 106 5.44 -17.23 18.00
N THR A 107 4.16 -16.93 17.87
CA THR A 107 3.65 -15.73 17.19
C THR A 107 2.90 -14.86 18.19
N ALA A 108 3.17 -13.57 18.17
CA ALA A 108 2.42 -12.54 18.86
C ALA A 108 1.41 -11.92 17.89
N SER A 109 0.16 -11.81 18.33
CA SER A 109 -0.92 -11.17 17.59
C SER A 109 -1.59 -10.11 18.46
N PRO A 110 -2.11 -9.01 17.90
CA PRO A 110 -2.90 -8.05 18.68
C PRO A 110 -4.23 -8.69 19.10
N VAL A 111 -4.70 -8.38 20.32
CA VAL A 111 -5.95 -8.97 20.86
C VAL A 111 -7.18 -8.43 20.16
N SER A 112 -7.17 -7.17 19.75
CA SER A 112 -8.32 -6.46 19.18
C SER A 112 -8.05 -5.82 17.81
N GLY A 113 -7.32 -6.50 16.93
CA GLY A 113 -6.99 -5.97 15.59
C GLY A 113 -6.06 -4.75 15.60
N GLY A 114 -5.43 -4.45 16.73
CA GLY A 114 -4.57 -3.28 16.90
C GLY A 114 -3.15 -3.48 16.36
N LEU A 115 -2.32 -2.46 16.59
CA LEU A 115 -0.91 -2.47 16.19
C LEU A 115 -0.04 -3.14 17.23
N LEU A 116 1.05 -3.77 16.78
CA LEU A 116 2.10 -4.30 17.63
C LEU A 116 3.33 -3.39 17.60
N GLN A 117 3.99 -3.24 18.75
CA GLN A 117 5.30 -2.60 18.82
C GLN A 117 6.37 -3.65 19.09
N LEU A 118 7.34 -3.76 18.19
CA LEU A 118 8.56 -4.54 18.42
C LEU A 118 9.54 -3.71 19.25
N CYS A 119 9.88 -4.18 20.44
CA CYS A 119 10.74 -3.46 21.38
C CYS A 119 12.22 -3.71 21.07
N VAL A 120 12.84 -2.84 20.28
CA VAL A 120 14.27 -2.86 19.93
C VAL A 120 14.96 -1.64 20.52
N ALA A 121 16.21 -1.79 20.97
CA ALA A 121 16.92 -0.73 21.71
C ALA A 121 17.17 0.56 20.89
N ALA A 122 17.38 0.43 19.59
CA ALA A 122 17.69 1.57 18.73
C ALA A 122 16.46 2.16 18.02
N TYR A 123 15.46 1.32 17.77
CA TYR A 123 14.26 1.65 17.00
C TYR A 123 13.17 0.65 17.38
N SER A 124 12.01 1.12 17.74
CA SER A 124 10.89 0.27 18.17
C SER A 124 9.72 0.43 17.22
N PRO A 125 9.75 -0.22 16.03
CA PRO A 125 8.72 -0.05 15.03
C PRO A 125 7.35 -0.47 15.54
N ILE A 126 6.34 0.27 15.13
CA ILE A 126 4.92 -0.08 15.28
C ILE A 126 4.49 -0.69 13.96
N VAL A 127 3.93 -1.89 14.01
CA VAL A 127 3.64 -2.67 12.81
C VAL A 127 2.21 -3.22 12.83
N HIS A 128 1.65 -3.39 11.64
CA HIS A 128 0.45 -4.18 11.41
C HIS A 128 0.74 -5.69 11.51
N GLY A 129 -0.33 -6.51 11.55
CA GLY A 129 -0.24 -7.96 11.44
C GLY A 129 0.35 -8.64 12.68
N THR A 130 1.24 -9.60 12.46
CA THR A 130 1.77 -10.47 13.53
C THR A 130 3.29 -10.47 13.57
N LEU A 131 3.86 -10.73 14.74
CA LEU A 131 5.31 -10.87 14.95
C LEU A 131 5.65 -12.30 15.41
N THR A 132 6.45 -13.00 14.62
CA THR A 132 6.83 -14.40 14.86
C THR A 132 8.33 -14.51 15.13
N ALA A 133 8.69 -15.27 16.16
CA ALA A 133 10.07 -15.63 16.46
C ALA A 133 10.42 -16.95 15.75
N VAL A 134 11.49 -16.96 14.97
CA VAL A 134 11.95 -18.14 14.21
C VAL A 134 13.46 -18.34 14.37
N TYR A 135 13.94 -19.54 14.06
CA TYR A 135 15.36 -19.78 13.83
C TYR A 135 15.59 -19.99 12.32
N ASN A 136 16.58 -19.33 11.75
CA ASN A 136 17.00 -19.59 10.37
C ASN A 136 17.70 -20.96 10.25
N SER A 137 18.10 -21.36 9.05
CA SER A 137 18.78 -22.63 8.77
C SER A 137 20.14 -22.80 9.49
N LEU A 138 20.72 -21.70 9.97
CA LEU A 138 21.96 -21.67 10.74
C LEU A 138 21.70 -21.69 12.25
N GLY A 139 20.46 -21.81 12.70
CA GLY A 139 20.08 -21.80 14.11
C GLY A 139 20.15 -20.42 14.78
N GLN A 140 20.18 -19.34 14.00
CA GLN A 140 20.19 -17.98 14.53
C GLN A 140 18.77 -17.45 14.69
N ALA A 141 18.51 -16.78 15.80
CA ALA A 141 17.23 -16.15 16.11
C ALA A 141 16.90 -15.03 15.11
N ARG A 142 15.65 -14.99 14.67
CA ARG A 142 15.12 -14.02 13.73
C ARG A 142 13.71 -13.61 14.12
N THR A 143 13.32 -12.41 13.75
CA THR A 143 11.96 -11.89 13.92
C THR A 143 11.34 -11.70 12.55
N VAL A 144 10.12 -12.17 12.38
CA VAL A 144 9.35 -12.02 11.13
C VAL A 144 8.05 -11.29 11.43
N ASN A 145 7.83 -10.18 10.77
CA ASN A 145 6.53 -9.54 10.69
C ASN A 145 5.75 -10.13 9.51
N THR A 146 4.49 -10.45 9.71
CA THR A 146 3.62 -10.99 8.65
C THR A 146 2.39 -10.10 8.53
N VAL A 147 2.19 -9.52 7.35
CA VAL A 147 1.12 -8.57 7.05
C VAL A 147 0.46 -8.91 5.71
N PRO A 148 -0.80 -8.49 5.45
CA PRO A 148 -1.40 -8.55 4.12
C PRO A 148 -0.56 -7.79 3.09
N LEU A 149 -0.62 -8.21 1.82
CA LEU A 149 0.19 -7.63 0.74
C LEU A 149 -0.01 -6.11 0.61
N GLU A 150 -1.25 -5.65 0.57
CA GLU A 150 -1.53 -4.22 0.36
C GLU A 150 -1.15 -3.37 1.58
N THR A 151 -1.29 -3.90 2.79
CA THR A 151 -0.75 -3.28 4.01
C THR A 151 0.79 -3.15 3.93
N TYR A 152 1.48 -4.20 3.46
CA TYR A 152 2.92 -4.13 3.22
C TYR A 152 3.29 -3.02 2.22
N VAL A 153 2.53 -2.90 1.13
CA VAL A 153 2.76 -1.86 0.11
C VAL A 153 2.54 -0.47 0.70
N ALA A 154 1.42 -0.27 1.42
CA ALA A 154 1.09 1.00 2.07
C ALA A 154 2.15 1.45 3.09
N ASP A 155 2.69 0.51 3.88
CA ASP A 155 3.74 0.76 4.86
C ASP A 155 5.13 0.99 4.24
N THR A 156 5.38 0.47 3.02
CA THR A 156 6.68 0.54 2.35
C THR A 156 6.82 1.76 1.45
N VAL A 157 5.77 2.12 0.70
CA VAL A 157 5.79 3.27 -0.23
C VAL A 157 6.31 4.56 0.44
N PRO A 158 5.84 4.97 1.65
CA PRO A 158 6.30 6.22 2.26
C PRO A 158 7.75 6.17 2.76
N GLY A 159 8.32 4.99 2.95
CA GLY A 159 9.74 4.80 3.25
C GLY A 159 10.64 4.96 2.02
N GLU A 160 10.08 4.73 0.84
CA GLU A 160 10.78 4.79 -0.45
C GLU A 160 10.56 6.13 -1.16
N SER A 161 9.31 6.62 -1.23
CA SER A 161 8.96 7.88 -1.87
C SER A 161 8.25 8.80 -0.89
N PRO A 162 8.64 10.10 -0.81
CA PRO A 162 8.03 11.04 0.11
C PRO A 162 6.54 11.25 -0.18
N SER A 163 5.67 11.03 0.79
CA SER A 163 4.22 11.22 0.66
C SER A 163 3.81 12.64 0.22
N GLY A 164 4.63 13.65 0.55
CA GLY A 164 4.40 15.03 0.12
C GLY A 164 4.55 15.27 -1.38
N TRP A 165 5.09 14.32 -2.14
CA TRP A 165 5.16 14.40 -3.60
C TRP A 165 3.78 14.38 -4.25
N ALA A 166 2.83 13.71 -3.63
CA ALA A 166 1.45 13.66 -4.11
C ALA A 166 0.80 15.04 -4.33
N GLY A 167 1.21 16.06 -3.59
CA GLY A 167 0.70 17.43 -3.75
C GLY A 167 1.46 18.29 -4.76
N LEU A 168 2.18 17.69 -5.71
CA LEU A 168 2.96 18.39 -6.73
C LEU A 168 2.35 18.25 -8.12
N GLY A 169 2.66 19.20 -9.01
CA GLY A 169 2.29 19.15 -10.44
C GLY A 169 0.92 19.72 -10.77
N GLY A 170 0.13 20.15 -9.78
CA GLY A 170 -1.22 20.65 -9.96
C GLY A 170 -2.22 19.55 -10.31
N ALA A 171 -3.49 19.91 -10.51
CA ALA A 171 -4.60 18.97 -10.66
C ALA A 171 -4.36 17.90 -11.72
N GLY A 172 -4.37 16.66 -11.30
CA GLY A 172 -4.13 15.45 -12.07
C GLY A 172 -5.36 14.53 -12.10
N PRO A 173 -5.18 13.26 -12.47
CA PRO A 173 -6.22 12.24 -12.42
C PRO A 173 -6.76 12.02 -11.00
N GLN A 174 -7.96 11.48 -10.87
CA GLN A 174 -8.60 11.08 -9.60
C GLN A 174 -8.80 12.23 -8.59
N GLY A 175 -8.70 13.50 -9.01
CA GLY A 175 -8.76 14.65 -8.11
C GLY A 175 -7.49 14.89 -7.28
N MET A 176 -6.47 14.03 -7.42
CA MET A 176 -5.16 14.21 -6.81
C MET A 176 -4.27 15.07 -7.71
N ASP A 177 -3.21 15.67 -7.15
CA ASP A 177 -2.19 16.32 -7.98
C ASP A 177 -1.34 15.26 -8.72
N TRP A 178 -0.74 15.67 -9.85
CA TRP A 178 -0.01 14.74 -10.73
C TRP A 178 1.12 13.96 -10.04
N GLY A 179 1.73 14.52 -9.00
CA GLY A 179 2.77 13.81 -8.24
C GLY A 179 2.29 12.54 -7.53
N PHE A 180 0.97 12.36 -7.36
CA PHE A 180 0.39 11.13 -6.84
C PHE A 180 0.66 9.93 -7.76
N GLN A 181 0.78 10.14 -9.08
CA GLN A 181 1.10 9.10 -10.06
C GLN A 181 2.48 8.46 -9.82
N GLU A 182 3.42 9.18 -9.19
CA GLU A 182 4.69 8.60 -8.75
C GLU A 182 4.50 7.62 -7.59
N LEU A 183 3.67 7.96 -6.60
CA LEU A 183 3.39 7.05 -5.47
C LEU A 183 2.66 5.77 -5.93
N GLU A 184 1.77 5.88 -6.90
CA GLU A 184 1.12 4.72 -7.52
C GLU A 184 2.13 3.86 -8.30
N ALA A 185 3.05 4.48 -9.05
CA ALA A 185 4.13 3.74 -9.74
C ALA A 185 5.05 3.03 -8.74
N GLN A 186 5.38 3.69 -7.63
CA GLN A 186 6.16 3.11 -6.53
C GLN A 186 5.41 1.93 -5.88
N ALA A 187 4.10 2.03 -5.69
CA ALA A 187 3.28 0.95 -5.14
C ALA A 187 3.30 -0.30 -6.02
N VAL A 188 3.14 -0.14 -7.34
CA VAL A 188 3.27 -1.24 -8.31
C VAL A 188 4.68 -1.86 -8.27
N ALA A 189 5.72 -1.03 -8.15
CA ALA A 189 7.10 -1.50 -8.08
C ALA A 189 7.36 -2.29 -6.79
N VAL A 190 6.95 -1.78 -5.63
CA VAL A 190 7.08 -2.46 -4.32
C VAL A 190 6.39 -3.82 -4.34
N ARG A 191 5.15 -3.86 -4.83
CA ARG A 191 4.34 -5.10 -4.92
C ARG A 191 4.99 -6.13 -5.82
N SER A 192 5.40 -5.74 -7.01
CA SER A 192 6.05 -6.64 -7.98
C SER A 192 7.37 -7.19 -7.44
N TYR A 193 8.17 -6.35 -6.81
CA TYR A 193 9.44 -6.74 -6.23
C TYR A 193 9.29 -7.85 -5.18
N VAL A 194 8.42 -7.65 -4.18
CA VAL A 194 8.25 -8.63 -3.09
C VAL A 194 7.65 -9.95 -3.59
N LEU A 195 6.75 -9.90 -4.57
CA LEU A 195 6.11 -11.08 -5.13
C LEU A 195 6.97 -11.84 -6.15
N SER A 196 8.01 -11.21 -6.69
CA SER A 196 8.89 -11.86 -7.69
C SER A 196 9.73 -13.01 -7.13
N ASN A 197 10.01 -13.01 -5.82
CA ASN A 197 10.86 -14.01 -5.17
C ASN A 197 10.34 -14.42 -3.77
N PRO A 198 9.19 -15.11 -3.66
CA PRO A 198 8.67 -15.55 -2.37
C PRO A 198 9.66 -16.43 -1.62
N GLY A 199 9.87 -16.16 -0.33
CA GLY A 199 10.86 -16.86 0.50
C GLY A 199 12.32 -16.51 0.18
N GLY A 200 12.56 -15.48 -0.63
CA GLY A 200 13.89 -15.10 -1.12
C GLY A 200 14.86 -14.66 -0.02
N TYR A 201 14.35 -14.19 1.11
CA TYR A 201 15.19 -13.77 2.23
C TYR A 201 15.43 -14.93 3.22
N GLY A 202 16.53 -15.63 3.03
CA GLY A 202 16.98 -16.70 3.91
C GLY A 202 16.03 -17.90 4.07
N GLY A 203 14.99 -18.02 3.24
CA GLY A 203 13.98 -19.06 3.26
C GLY A 203 12.91 -18.91 4.37
N TYR A 204 13.08 -17.96 5.29
CA TYR A 204 12.15 -17.73 6.40
C TYR A 204 11.30 -16.45 6.24
N ALA A 205 11.67 -15.56 5.34
CA ALA A 205 10.93 -14.35 4.98
C ALA A 205 10.93 -14.13 3.45
N ASP A 206 10.09 -13.26 2.96
CA ASP A 206 9.98 -12.91 1.54
C ASP A 206 10.88 -11.71 1.22
N THR A 207 11.03 -10.81 2.19
CA THR A 207 11.84 -9.59 2.11
C THR A 207 12.44 -9.24 3.48
N CYS A 208 13.16 -8.13 3.57
CA CYS A 208 13.68 -7.58 4.83
C CYS A 208 13.33 -6.10 4.95
N ASP A 209 13.36 -5.57 6.20
CA ASP A 209 12.89 -4.24 6.56
C ASP A 209 13.71 -3.08 5.97
N LEU A 210 15.03 -3.03 6.12
CA LEU A 210 15.81 -1.85 5.73
C LEU A 210 16.75 -2.05 4.54
N ALA A 211 17.23 -3.28 4.33
CA ALA A 211 18.23 -3.56 3.31
C ALA A 211 17.63 -4.05 1.98
N CYS A 212 16.36 -4.50 1.97
CA CYS A 212 15.65 -4.95 0.79
C CYS A 212 14.73 -3.85 0.23
N GLN A 213 13.81 -3.39 1.05
CA GLN A 213 12.91 -2.26 0.81
C GLN A 213 12.73 -1.54 2.14
N THR A 214 12.49 -0.24 2.12
CA THR A 214 12.41 0.58 3.35
C THR A 214 11.07 0.39 4.05
N TYR A 215 10.88 -0.77 4.66
CA TYR A 215 9.71 -1.09 5.48
C TYR A 215 9.93 -0.63 6.93
N ARG A 216 9.10 0.27 7.42
CA ARG A 216 9.17 0.79 8.80
C ARG A 216 7.87 0.63 9.59
N GLY A 217 6.98 -0.22 9.11
CA GLY A 217 5.63 -0.30 9.63
C GLY A 217 4.92 1.04 9.48
N THR A 218 4.10 1.41 10.45
CA THR A 218 3.25 2.61 10.37
C THR A 218 3.96 3.96 10.53
N GLU A 219 5.30 4.00 10.66
CA GLU A 219 6.03 5.24 11.03
C GLU A 219 5.82 6.39 10.04
N TYR A 220 5.75 6.08 8.75
CA TYR A 220 5.62 7.07 7.67
C TYR A 220 4.29 6.95 6.91
N GLU A 221 3.41 6.06 7.36
CA GLU A 221 2.12 5.84 6.74
C GLU A 221 1.28 7.13 6.71
N THR A 222 0.67 7.42 5.58
CA THR A 222 -0.22 8.56 5.38
C THR A 222 -1.44 8.12 4.58
N SER A 223 -2.55 8.88 4.65
CA SER A 223 -3.72 8.62 3.82
C SER A 223 -3.38 8.55 2.33
N THR A 224 -2.41 9.36 1.88
CA THR A 224 -1.99 9.40 0.48
C THR A 224 -1.23 8.14 0.05
N THR A 225 -0.34 7.61 0.90
CA THR A 225 0.40 6.37 0.58
C THR A 225 -0.47 5.13 0.68
N ILE A 226 -1.42 5.15 1.60
CA ILE A 226 -2.50 4.15 1.69
C ILE A 226 -3.31 4.17 0.38
N ALA A 227 -3.77 5.35 -0.07
CA ALA A 227 -4.50 5.50 -1.32
C ALA A 227 -3.71 4.94 -2.50
N ALA A 228 -2.43 5.31 -2.68
CA ALA A 228 -1.61 4.83 -3.79
C ALA A 228 -1.46 3.29 -3.81
N ALA A 229 -1.35 2.65 -2.63
CA ALA A 229 -1.30 1.20 -2.51
C ALA A 229 -2.61 0.56 -2.98
N TYR A 230 -3.74 1.08 -2.51
CA TYR A 230 -5.07 0.50 -2.80
C TYR A 230 -5.59 0.84 -4.19
N ASP A 231 -5.28 2.01 -4.77
CA ASP A 231 -5.65 2.36 -6.16
C ASP A 231 -4.97 1.47 -7.19
N THR A 232 -3.80 0.96 -6.84
CA THR A 232 -3.04 0.02 -7.66
C THR A 232 -3.12 -1.42 -7.14
N ALA A 233 -4.07 -1.72 -6.24
CA ALA A 233 -4.17 -3.03 -5.60
C ALA A 233 -4.17 -4.18 -6.62
N GLY A 234 -3.41 -5.22 -6.32
CA GLY A 234 -3.28 -6.39 -7.19
C GLY A 234 -2.55 -6.14 -8.52
N GLN A 235 -2.10 -4.92 -8.83
CA GLN A 235 -1.39 -4.65 -10.09
C GLN A 235 0.11 -4.90 -9.95
N VAL A 236 0.68 -5.64 -10.90
CA VAL A 236 2.10 -6.04 -10.93
C VAL A 236 2.69 -5.93 -12.34
N MET A 237 4.00 -5.82 -12.42
CA MET A 237 4.73 -5.93 -13.67
C MET A 237 5.03 -7.39 -14.01
N VAL A 238 4.67 -7.84 -15.21
CA VAL A 238 4.82 -9.23 -15.65
C VAL A 238 5.74 -9.29 -16.87
N MET A 239 6.79 -10.10 -16.77
CA MET A 239 7.75 -10.33 -17.85
C MET A 239 7.12 -11.12 -19.02
N PRO A 240 7.62 -10.97 -20.26
CA PRO A 240 7.28 -11.87 -21.33
C PRO A 240 7.60 -13.33 -20.94
N GLY A 241 6.58 -14.13 -20.69
CA GLY A 241 6.69 -15.49 -20.17
C GLY A 241 5.91 -15.73 -18.88
N GLY A 242 5.28 -14.69 -18.33
CA GLY A 242 4.30 -14.80 -17.26
C GLY A 242 4.87 -14.72 -15.84
N ALA A 243 6.17 -14.53 -15.66
CA ALA A 243 6.77 -14.34 -14.34
C ALA A 243 6.60 -12.87 -13.88
N ILE A 244 6.34 -12.65 -12.59
CA ILE A 244 6.38 -11.31 -12.01
C ILE A 244 7.81 -10.77 -12.12
N ALA A 245 7.94 -9.52 -12.56
CA ALA A 245 9.22 -8.84 -12.70
C ALA A 245 9.80 -8.47 -11.33
N THR A 246 11.10 -8.64 -11.14
CA THR A 246 11.81 -8.10 -9.99
C THR A 246 12.07 -6.61 -10.26
N THR A 247 11.11 -5.79 -9.89
CA THR A 247 11.05 -4.36 -10.17
C THR A 247 11.95 -3.57 -9.21
N GLU A 248 13.24 -3.64 -9.42
CA GLU A 248 14.21 -2.83 -8.68
C GLU A 248 14.01 -1.34 -8.98
N TYR A 249 14.38 -0.47 -8.05
CA TYR A 249 14.31 0.98 -8.18
C TYR A 249 15.43 1.65 -7.40
N SER A 250 15.71 2.89 -7.70
CA SER A 250 16.73 3.69 -7.04
C SER A 250 16.28 5.14 -6.90
N ALA A 251 16.87 5.89 -5.96
CA ALA A 251 16.47 7.28 -5.74
C ALA A 251 16.61 8.14 -7.01
N SER A 252 17.67 7.93 -7.78
CA SER A 252 17.95 8.71 -9.00
C SER A 252 18.79 7.88 -9.97
N THR A 253 18.39 7.82 -11.23
CA THR A 253 19.15 7.13 -12.28
C THR A 253 20.33 7.96 -12.80
N GLY A 254 20.31 9.27 -12.55
CA GLY A 254 21.26 10.21 -13.11
C GLY A 254 20.98 10.56 -14.57
N GLY A 255 19.75 10.30 -15.06
CA GLY A 255 19.28 10.62 -16.41
C GLY A 255 19.27 9.43 -17.38
N TYR A 256 19.61 8.21 -16.91
CA TYR A 256 19.54 6.99 -17.72
C TYR A 256 19.56 5.73 -16.86
N THR A 257 18.74 4.74 -17.19
CA THR A 257 18.68 3.48 -16.44
C THR A 257 19.81 2.51 -16.82
N SER A 258 20.09 1.53 -15.96
CA SER A 258 21.08 0.49 -16.21
C SER A 258 20.62 -0.48 -17.29
N SER A 259 21.58 -0.99 -18.10
CA SER A 259 21.34 -1.95 -19.19
C SER A 259 21.56 -3.41 -18.80
N ALA A 260 21.31 -4.31 -19.74
CA ALA A 260 21.60 -5.74 -19.61
C ALA A 260 23.09 -6.04 -19.35
N ALA A 261 24.02 -5.16 -19.73
CA ALA A 261 25.45 -5.28 -19.41
C ALA A 261 25.67 -5.21 -17.88
N GLN A 262 24.80 -4.54 -17.16
CA GLN A 262 24.80 -4.44 -15.70
C GLN A 262 23.74 -5.32 -15.02
N GLN A 263 23.34 -6.39 -15.70
CA GLN A 263 22.40 -7.41 -15.22
C GLN A 263 20.95 -6.91 -15.06
N SER A 264 20.59 -5.76 -15.62
CA SER A 264 19.19 -5.33 -15.66
C SER A 264 18.38 -6.25 -16.58
N PRO A 265 17.23 -6.80 -16.14
CA PRO A 265 16.32 -7.53 -17.01
C PRO A 265 15.51 -6.60 -17.92
N PHE A 266 15.60 -5.29 -17.72
CA PHE A 266 14.81 -4.26 -18.40
C PHE A 266 15.62 -3.60 -19.50
N THR A 267 14.91 -3.04 -20.48
CA THR A 267 15.51 -2.20 -21.51
C THR A 267 15.98 -0.90 -20.88
N ALA A 268 17.23 -0.55 -21.07
CA ALA A 268 17.75 0.74 -20.61
C ALA A 268 17.08 1.89 -21.38
N VAL A 269 16.63 2.89 -20.64
CA VAL A 269 15.88 4.04 -21.20
C VAL A 269 16.45 5.37 -20.70
N PRO A 270 16.32 6.46 -21.50
CA PRO A 270 16.51 7.82 -21.00
C PRO A 270 15.61 8.09 -19.80
N ASP A 271 16.08 8.87 -18.86
CA ASP A 271 15.33 9.31 -17.69
C ASP A 271 15.38 10.84 -17.61
N ASP A 272 14.68 11.46 -18.56
CA ASP A 272 14.67 12.92 -18.71
C ASP A 272 13.98 13.61 -17.52
N GLY A 273 13.11 12.89 -16.80
CA GLY A 273 12.49 13.33 -15.55
C GLY A 273 13.45 13.43 -14.36
N ASP A 274 14.61 12.76 -14.39
CA ASP A 274 15.54 12.71 -13.24
C ASP A 274 16.11 14.08 -12.83
N ALA A 275 16.17 15.04 -13.75
CA ALA A 275 16.61 16.42 -13.47
C ALA A 275 15.53 17.32 -12.86
N VAL A 276 14.42 16.75 -12.38
CA VAL A 276 13.24 17.47 -11.87
C VAL A 276 13.57 18.48 -10.77
N CYS A 277 12.86 19.61 -10.80
CA CYS A 277 12.88 20.62 -9.76
C CYS A 277 11.49 20.78 -9.15
N ILE A 278 11.39 20.60 -7.84
CA ILE A 278 10.19 20.87 -7.04
C ILE A 278 10.34 22.22 -6.32
N PRO A 279 9.25 22.81 -5.77
CA PRO A 279 9.34 24.06 -5.04
C PRO A 279 10.38 24.00 -3.90
N GLY A 280 11.49 24.73 -4.06
CA GLY A 280 12.56 24.86 -3.08
C GLY A 280 13.78 23.96 -3.29
N ALA A 281 13.74 22.95 -4.14
CA ALA A 281 14.89 22.08 -4.43
C ALA A 281 14.77 21.36 -5.77
N CYS A 282 15.89 21.21 -6.48
CA CYS A 282 15.98 20.23 -7.58
C CYS A 282 16.49 18.89 -7.03
N ASN A 283 16.35 17.81 -7.83
CA ASN A 283 16.90 16.50 -7.47
C ASN A 283 18.37 16.62 -7.03
N PRO A 284 18.68 16.46 -5.74
CA PRO A 284 20.04 16.60 -5.24
C PRO A 284 20.95 15.46 -5.66
N ASN A 285 20.38 14.39 -6.17
CA ASN A 285 21.08 13.17 -6.56
C ASN A 285 21.39 13.13 -8.06
N HIS A 286 20.83 14.06 -8.84
CA HIS A 286 21.03 14.09 -10.30
C HIS A 286 22.52 14.22 -10.66
N GLN A 287 23.25 15.08 -9.96
CA GLN A 287 24.70 15.25 -10.13
C GLN A 287 25.40 15.36 -8.78
N TRP A 288 26.57 14.76 -8.66
CA TRP A 288 27.37 14.79 -7.44
C TRP A 288 28.88 14.83 -7.72
N SER A 289 29.65 15.26 -6.75
CA SER A 289 31.11 15.19 -6.78
C SER A 289 31.65 14.89 -5.40
N THR A 290 32.73 14.13 -5.35
CA THR A 290 33.39 13.75 -4.10
C THR A 290 34.89 13.53 -4.29
N SER A 291 35.59 13.28 -3.20
CA SER A 291 37.01 12.94 -3.20
C SER A 291 37.23 11.68 -2.38
N VAL A 292 37.86 10.68 -2.98
CA VAL A 292 38.18 9.39 -2.34
C VAL A 292 39.66 9.35 -2.02
N SER A 293 40.01 9.08 -0.77
CA SER A 293 41.41 9.00 -0.35
C SER A 293 42.09 7.74 -0.90
N TYR A 294 43.39 7.81 -1.18
CA TYR A 294 44.18 6.61 -1.54
C TYR A 294 44.10 5.53 -0.46
N ALA A 295 44.05 5.94 0.80
CA ALA A 295 43.89 5.01 1.92
C ALA A 295 42.56 4.25 1.87
N ALA A 296 41.46 4.89 1.50
CA ALA A 296 40.16 4.20 1.34
C ALA A 296 40.24 3.15 0.23
N ILE A 297 40.82 3.49 -0.93
CA ILE A 297 41.01 2.55 -2.05
C ILE A 297 41.88 1.38 -1.63
N GLN A 298 43.00 1.63 -0.93
CA GLN A 298 43.90 0.59 -0.45
C GLN A 298 43.28 -0.33 0.60
N ASN A 299 42.42 0.23 1.46
CA ASN A 299 41.69 -0.52 2.47
C ASN A 299 40.63 -1.43 1.83
N ALA A 300 39.92 -0.94 0.82
CA ALA A 300 38.93 -1.73 0.09
C ALA A 300 39.59 -2.87 -0.69
N TRP A 301 40.74 -2.60 -1.29
CA TRP A 301 41.48 -3.63 -2.08
C TRP A 301 42.96 -3.74 -1.65
N PRO A 302 43.27 -4.39 -0.52
CA PRO A 302 44.64 -4.51 0.01
C PRO A 302 45.61 -5.22 -0.93
N VAL A 303 45.09 -6.01 -1.85
CA VAL A 303 45.88 -6.79 -2.83
C VAL A 303 46.76 -5.92 -3.74
N ILE A 304 46.36 -4.66 -3.96
CA ILE A 304 47.12 -3.74 -4.83
C ILE A 304 48.36 -3.15 -4.15
N GLY A 305 48.49 -3.21 -2.82
CA GLY A 305 49.49 -2.47 -2.07
C GLY A 305 49.22 -0.97 -2.04
N ALA A 306 50.23 -0.11 -2.24
CA ALA A 306 49.98 1.33 -2.33
C ALA A 306 49.36 1.69 -3.68
N PHE A 307 48.25 2.44 -3.64
CA PHE A 307 47.56 2.89 -4.84
C PHE A 307 48.43 3.80 -5.71
N THR A 308 48.46 3.52 -7.02
CA THR A 308 49.24 4.29 -8.00
C THR A 308 48.40 4.91 -9.09
N GLY A 309 47.22 4.37 -9.38
CA GLY A 309 46.35 4.89 -10.42
C GLY A 309 45.26 3.92 -10.83
N PHE A 310 44.63 4.19 -11.95
CA PHE A 310 43.67 3.31 -12.60
C PHE A 310 44.18 2.88 -13.97
N GLY A 311 44.12 1.56 -14.25
CA GLY A 311 44.53 0.95 -15.51
C GLY A 311 43.50 1.08 -16.62
N GLY A 312 42.30 1.55 -16.30
CA GLY A 312 41.18 1.75 -17.24
C GLY A 312 39.84 1.32 -16.65
N ALA A 313 38.75 1.67 -17.33
CA ALA A 313 37.40 1.24 -17.01
C ALA A 313 36.68 0.81 -18.29
N THR A 314 35.81 -0.19 -18.19
CA THR A 314 34.77 -0.46 -19.17
C THR A 314 33.48 0.20 -18.72
N VAL A 315 32.77 0.79 -19.66
CA VAL A 315 31.49 1.46 -19.39
C VAL A 315 30.41 0.82 -20.24
N ASP A 316 29.18 0.91 -19.77
CA ASP A 316 28.02 0.44 -20.52
C ASP A 316 27.91 1.22 -21.84
N PRO A 317 27.97 0.53 -23.00
CA PRO A 317 27.91 1.20 -24.30
C PRO A 317 26.52 1.76 -24.65
N GLY A 318 25.48 1.43 -23.87
CA GLY A 318 24.11 1.91 -24.06
C GLY A 318 23.87 3.35 -23.62
N HIS A 319 24.88 4.02 -23.04
CA HIS A 319 24.72 5.37 -22.49
C HIS A 319 25.28 6.46 -23.40
N PRO A 320 24.44 7.24 -24.08
CA PRO A 320 24.86 8.45 -24.75
C PRO A 320 24.93 9.61 -23.74
N PHE A 321 25.96 9.67 -22.91
CA PHE A 321 26.21 10.85 -22.08
C PHE A 321 27.06 11.87 -22.82
N ASP A 322 26.63 13.14 -22.78
CA ASP A 322 27.29 14.28 -23.44
C ASP A 322 28.71 14.60 -22.94
N ALA A 323 29.20 13.90 -21.93
CA ALA A 323 30.48 14.19 -21.29
C ALA A 323 31.45 12.99 -21.23
N GLY A 324 31.19 11.91 -21.94
CA GLY A 324 32.05 10.71 -21.90
C GLY A 324 31.92 9.91 -20.60
N PHE A 325 30.82 10.09 -19.88
CA PHE A 325 30.42 9.29 -18.74
C PHE A 325 29.59 8.10 -19.24
N GLY A 326 29.68 7.00 -18.52
CA GLY A 326 28.82 5.84 -18.65
C GLY A 326 28.79 5.13 -17.31
N ARG A 327 27.79 4.26 -17.10
CA ARG A 327 27.84 3.37 -15.93
C ARG A 327 29.05 2.49 -16.06
N VAL A 328 29.84 2.42 -14.99
CA VAL A 328 31.09 1.67 -14.97
C VAL A 328 30.76 0.18 -14.77
N ASP A 329 31.01 -0.64 -15.81
CA ASP A 329 30.92 -2.10 -15.68
C ASP A 329 32.03 -2.66 -14.85
N THR A 330 33.29 -2.31 -15.22
CA THR A 330 34.48 -2.72 -14.48
C THR A 330 35.50 -1.57 -14.44
N ILE A 331 36.27 -1.52 -13.35
CA ILE A 331 37.39 -0.59 -13.21
C ILE A 331 38.64 -1.34 -12.74
N THR A 332 39.77 -1.09 -13.39
CA THR A 332 41.06 -1.62 -13.03
C THR A 332 41.79 -0.66 -12.11
N ILE A 333 42.21 -1.14 -10.95
CA ILE A 333 42.89 -0.39 -9.90
C ILE A 333 44.35 -0.85 -9.84
N ASP A 334 45.27 0.10 -10.00
CA ASP A 334 46.73 -0.17 -10.04
C ASP A 334 47.37 0.19 -8.71
N GLY A 335 48.32 -0.62 -8.31
CA GLY A 335 49.11 -0.37 -7.12
C GLY A 335 50.51 -0.99 -7.18
N THR A 336 51.30 -0.72 -6.15
CA THR A 336 52.72 -1.18 -6.11
C THR A 336 52.89 -2.69 -5.99
N ALA A 337 51.88 -3.42 -5.56
CA ALA A 337 51.93 -4.89 -5.43
C ALA A 337 51.22 -5.60 -6.59
N GLY A 338 50.55 -4.88 -7.47
CA GLY A 338 49.83 -5.44 -8.61
C GLY A 338 48.57 -4.64 -8.97
N THR A 339 47.76 -5.25 -9.81
CA THR A 339 46.48 -4.66 -10.27
C THR A 339 45.32 -5.54 -9.87
N THR A 340 44.12 -4.95 -9.70
CA THR A 340 42.88 -5.68 -9.56
C THR A 340 41.81 -5.04 -10.41
N THR A 341 40.91 -5.84 -10.99
CA THR A 341 39.73 -5.33 -11.72
C THR A 341 38.49 -5.71 -10.93
N VAL A 342 37.67 -4.74 -10.64
CA VAL A 342 36.44 -4.89 -9.83
C VAL A 342 35.23 -4.40 -10.62
N PRO A 343 34.02 -4.95 -10.36
CA PRO A 343 32.78 -4.38 -10.89
C PRO A 343 32.59 -2.92 -10.44
N GLY A 344 32.01 -2.10 -11.29
CA GLY A 344 31.67 -0.71 -10.95
C GLY A 344 30.73 -0.62 -9.75
N THR A 345 29.81 -1.58 -9.63
CA THR A 345 28.92 -1.72 -8.47
C THR A 345 29.70 -1.96 -7.16
N ALA A 346 30.69 -2.84 -7.15
CA ALA A 346 31.54 -3.04 -5.98
C ALA A 346 32.37 -1.78 -5.68
N PHE A 347 32.87 -1.10 -6.73
CA PHE A 347 33.68 0.10 -6.55
C PHE A 347 32.89 1.23 -5.87
N TYR A 348 31.66 1.51 -6.33
CA TYR A 348 30.88 2.56 -5.69
C TYR A 348 30.42 2.22 -4.27
N VAL A 349 30.03 0.97 -4.03
CA VAL A 349 29.59 0.49 -2.70
C VAL A 349 30.74 0.53 -1.68
N ASP A 350 31.90 -0.07 -2.03
CA ASP A 350 33.02 -0.21 -1.12
C ASP A 350 33.69 1.15 -0.80
N LEU A 351 33.54 2.14 -1.68
CA LEU A 351 34.06 3.50 -1.47
C LEU A 351 33.03 4.53 -1.02
N GLY A 352 31.76 4.12 -0.86
CA GLY A 352 30.66 4.99 -0.42
C GLY A 352 30.35 6.10 -1.42
N LEU A 353 30.45 5.82 -2.73
CA LEU A 353 29.97 6.70 -3.79
C LEU A 353 28.45 6.58 -3.95
N ASN A 354 27.84 7.54 -4.62
CA ASN A 354 26.38 7.56 -4.75
C ASN A 354 25.85 6.54 -5.80
N SER A 355 26.63 6.24 -6.84
CA SER A 355 26.24 5.33 -7.93
C SER A 355 27.46 4.80 -8.67
N ASP A 356 27.25 3.87 -9.57
CA ASP A 356 28.24 3.39 -10.54
C ASP A 356 28.35 4.27 -11.81
N LEU A 357 27.52 5.31 -11.92
CA LEU A 357 27.55 6.31 -13.00
C LEU A 357 28.52 7.43 -12.61
N PHE A 358 29.82 7.20 -12.81
CA PHE A 358 30.86 8.14 -12.39
C PHE A 358 32.05 8.20 -13.34
N SER A 359 32.87 9.23 -13.17
CA SER A 359 34.17 9.42 -13.81
C SER A 359 35.21 9.94 -12.82
N VAL A 360 36.44 9.47 -12.95
CA VAL A 360 37.59 9.99 -12.20
C VAL A 360 38.18 11.18 -12.96
N THR A 361 38.11 12.37 -12.36
CA THR A 361 38.51 13.62 -13.01
C THR A 361 39.89 14.14 -12.63
N GLY A 362 40.51 13.59 -11.57
CA GLY A 362 41.83 14.03 -11.16
C GLY A 362 42.41 13.21 -10.00
N GLN A 363 43.74 13.33 -9.84
CA GLN A 363 44.52 12.74 -8.75
C GLN A 363 45.50 13.79 -8.19
N ASN A 364 45.66 13.85 -6.88
CA ASN A 364 46.49 14.84 -6.22
C ASN A 364 47.59 14.26 -5.33
N GLY A 365 47.91 12.97 -5.45
CA GLY A 365 48.90 12.28 -4.63
C GLY A 365 48.40 11.75 -3.28
N SER A 366 47.20 12.07 -2.86
CA SER A 366 46.57 11.58 -1.62
C SER A 366 45.12 11.18 -1.80
N SER A 367 44.46 11.70 -2.83
CA SER A 367 43.07 11.39 -3.17
C SER A 367 42.81 11.47 -4.66
N VAL A 368 41.71 10.87 -5.09
CA VAL A 368 41.12 11.00 -6.43
C VAL A 368 39.86 11.84 -6.36
N SER A 369 39.66 12.70 -7.36
CA SER A 369 38.42 13.44 -7.55
C SER A 369 37.48 12.64 -8.43
N VAL A 370 36.24 12.45 -7.98
CA VAL A 370 35.20 11.70 -8.67
C VAL A 370 34.01 12.62 -8.87
N VAL A 371 33.45 12.62 -10.07
CA VAL A 371 32.16 13.24 -10.39
C VAL A 371 31.23 12.15 -10.91
N GLY A 372 29.97 12.27 -10.61
CA GLY A 372 28.98 11.27 -11.05
C GLY A 372 27.57 11.81 -11.07
N GLN A 373 26.65 10.93 -11.44
CA GLN A 373 25.23 11.20 -11.53
C GLN A 373 24.45 10.03 -10.94
N GLY A 374 23.24 10.32 -10.43
CA GLY A 374 22.37 9.32 -9.84
C GLY A 374 22.74 8.91 -8.42
N TRP A 375 21.80 8.19 -7.80
CA TRP A 375 21.97 7.58 -6.48
C TRP A 375 21.36 6.18 -6.49
N GLY A 376 22.19 5.16 -6.31
CA GLY A 376 21.84 3.73 -6.37
C GLY A 376 22.32 3.05 -7.64
N HIS A 377 21.84 1.85 -7.87
CA HIS A 377 22.27 0.98 -8.98
C HIS A 377 21.70 1.36 -10.36
N GLY A 378 20.66 2.20 -10.39
CA GLY A 378 20.03 2.65 -11.64
C GLY A 378 19.23 1.59 -12.41
N ILE A 379 19.03 0.38 -11.87
CA ILE A 379 18.20 -0.66 -12.49
C ILE A 379 16.73 -0.31 -12.27
N GLY A 380 15.92 -0.35 -13.33
CA GLY A 380 14.49 -0.05 -13.27
C GLY A 380 14.18 1.42 -12.97
N MET A 381 13.23 1.69 -12.11
CA MET A 381 12.68 3.03 -11.90
C MET A 381 13.59 3.94 -11.08
N GLY A 382 13.76 5.19 -11.56
CA GLY A 382 14.29 6.29 -10.76
C GLY A 382 13.14 7.02 -10.07
N GLN A 383 13.15 7.10 -8.74
CA GLN A 383 12.05 7.75 -8.00
C GLN A 383 11.91 9.24 -8.34
N TRP A 384 13.02 9.98 -8.38
CA TRP A 384 13.00 11.38 -8.84
C TRP A 384 12.61 11.51 -10.32
N GLY A 385 13.03 10.56 -11.16
CA GLY A 385 12.65 10.54 -12.57
C GLY A 385 11.16 10.28 -12.76
N ALA A 386 10.61 9.31 -12.03
CA ALA A 386 9.19 9.02 -12.00
C ALA A 386 8.36 10.24 -11.58
N LEU A 387 8.81 10.97 -10.55
CA LEU A 387 8.19 12.25 -10.17
C LEU A 387 8.28 13.27 -11.31
N GLY A 388 9.42 13.39 -11.98
CA GLY A 388 9.61 14.31 -13.11
C GLY A 388 8.62 14.05 -14.24
N TYR A 389 8.44 12.79 -14.61
CA TYR A 389 7.43 12.37 -15.59
C TYR A 389 6.00 12.64 -15.10
N ALA A 390 5.70 12.30 -13.85
CA ALA A 390 4.39 12.55 -13.28
C ALA A 390 3.99 14.03 -13.35
N ILE A 391 4.88 14.96 -12.99
CA ILE A 391 4.57 16.39 -12.95
C ILE A 391 4.92 17.15 -14.25
N GLY A 392 5.25 16.42 -15.33
CA GLY A 392 5.48 16.99 -16.67
C GLY A 392 6.77 17.81 -16.78
N GLN A 393 7.83 17.44 -16.06
CA GLN A 393 9.16 18.05 -16.14
C GLN A 393 10.17 17.15 -16.90
N ASP A 394 9.76 16.57 -17.99
CA ASP A 394 10.45 15.62 -18.85
C ASP A 394 10.75 16.17 -20.25
N HIS A 395 11.02 17.46 -20.35
CA HIS A 395 11.32 18.16 -21.63
C HIS A 395 10.20 18.22 -22.68
N GLY A 396 8.93 17.93 -22.32
CA GLY A 396 7.79 18.35 -23.14
C GLY A 396 6.79 17.27 -23.52
N ASP A 397 6.88 16.07 -22.98
CA ASP A 397 5.92 14.99 -23.26
C ASP A 397 4.62 15.08 -22.41
N GLY A 398 4.58 16.03 -21.47
CA GLY A 398 3.44 16.28 -20.58
C GLY A 398 3.46 15.40 -19.33
N ASN A 399 2.35 15.40 -18.60
CA ASN A 399 2.22 14.62 -17.38
C ASN A 399 1.93 13.14 -17.70
N TRP A 400 2.59 12.23 -17.00
CA TRP A 400 2.43 10.79 -17.19
C TRP A 400 1.65 10.15 -16.04
N THR A 401 0.80 9.18 -16.38
CA THR A 401 0.16 8.31 -15.41
C THR A 401 1.13 7.25 -14.89
N TYR A 402 0.85 6.67 -13.71
CA TYR A 402 1.69 5.60 -13.15
C TYR A 402 1.89 4.44 -14.12
N SER A 403 0.87 4.08 -14.90
CA SER A 403 0.96 2.99 -15.88
C SER A 403 1.95 3.30 -17.02
N GLN A 404 2.03 4.57 -17.47
CA GLN A 404 3.03 5.02 -18.43
C GLN A 404 4.43 5.00 -17.80
N ILE A 405 4.56 5.45 -16.55
CA ILE A 405 5.81 5.47 -15.78
C ILE A 405 6.37 4.06 -15.63
N VAL A 406 5.61 3.11 -15.07
CA VAL A 406 6.10 1.74 -14.89
C VAL A 406 6.34 1.03 -16.23
N GLY A 407 5.53 1.32 -17.26
CA GLY A 407 5.73 0.79 -18.61
C GLY A 407 7.02 1.28 -19.27
N HIS A 408 7.44 2.51 -18.98
CA HIS A 408 8.70 3.08 -19.46
C HIS A 408 9.92 2.39 -18.81
N TYR A 409 9.95 2.33 -17.47
CA TYR A 409 11.12 1.84 -16.75
C TYR A 409 11.29 0.32 -16.77
N TYR A 410 10.20 -0.42 -16.86
CA TYR A 410 10.24 -1.88 -16.72
C TYR A 410 10.00 -2.64 -18.04
N ALA A 411 10.03 -1.96 -19.19
CA ALA A 411 9.98 -2.68 -20.46
C ALA A 411 11.10 -3.73 -20.57
N PRO A 412 10.82 -4.97 -21.03
CA PRO A 412 9.64 -5.44 -21.74
C PRO A 412 8.50 -5.99 -20.85
N ALA A 413 8.56 -5.84 -19.53
CA ALA A 413 7.46 -6.23 -18.66
C ALA A 413 6.21 -5.35 -18.94
N THR A 414 5.03 -5.90 -18.71
CA THR A 414 3.75 -5.22 -18.88
C THR A 414 2.98 -5.18 -17.58
N LEU A 415 2.26 -4.09 -17.34
CA LEU A 415 1.35 -3.98 -16.21
C LEU A 415 0.20 -5.00 -16.36
N SER A 416 -0.07 -5.77 -15.31
CA SER A 416 -1.09 -6.81 -15.30
C SER A 416 -1.68 -6.96 -13.90
N GLY A 417 -2.95 -7.31 -13.79
CA GLY A 417 -3.55 -7.70 -12.52
C GLY A 417 -3.06 -9.08 -12.06
N LEU A 418 -2.92 -9.27 -10.75
CA LEU A 418 -2.76 -10.60 -10.15
C LEU A 418 -4.00 -11.44 -10.44
N PRO A 419 -3.87 -12.76 -10.66
CA PRO A 419 -5.03 -13.62 -10.83
C PRO A 419 -5.90 -13.56 -9.58
N GLN A 420 -7.15 -13.19 -9.77
CA GLN A 420 -8.18 -13.37 -8.76
C GLN A 420 -8.34 -14.88 -8.52
N THR A 421 -8.08 -15.35 -7.30
CA THR A 421 -8.26 -16.77 -6.99
C THR A 421 -9.76 -17.09 -6.95
N GLY A 422 -10.24 -17.73 -7.99
CA GLY A 422 -11.60 -18.25 -7.98
C GLY A 422 -11.85 -19.13 -6.76
N SER A 423 -12.94 -18.88 -6.04
CA SER A 423 -13.49 -19.58 -4.87
C SER A 423 -12.80 -19.44 -3.51
N GLY A 424 -11.85 -18.53 -3.34
CA GLY A 424 -11.28 -18.09 -2.07
C GLY A 424 -10.80 -16.65 -2.24
N GLY A 425 -11.62 -15.82 -2.90
CA GLY A 425 -11.26 -14.53 -3.48
C GLY A 425 -10.78 -13.54 -2.44
N VAL A 426 -9.82 -12.75 -2.86
CA VAL A 426 -9.50 -11.47 -2.28
C VAL A 426 -10.70 -10.58 -2.48
N GLY A 427 -11.12 -10.00 -1.41
CA GLY A 427 -12.38 -9.29 -1.39
C GLY A 427 -13.46 -10.10 -0.68
N GLY A 428 -14.37 -9.37 -0.17
CA GLY A 428 -15.54 -9.85 0.50
C GLY A 428 -16.42 -8.67 0.82
N TYR A 429 -17.51 -8.94 1.46
CA TYR A 429 -18.37 -7.88 1.95
C TYR A 429 -19.09 -8.30 3.23
N TRP A 430 -19.44 -7.31 3.99
CA TRP A 430 -20.42 -7.45 5.06
C TRP A 430 -21.77 -6.98 4.58
N ILE A 431 -22.80 -7.76 4.90
CA ILE A 431 -24.19 -7.37 4.72
C ILE A 431 -24.76 -7.11 6.10
N ASN A 432 -25.34 -5.92 6.33
CA ASN A 432 -25.91 -5.56 7.61
C ASN A 432 -27.43 -5.40 7.56
N ALA A 433 -28.08 -5.76 8.66
CA ALA A 433 -29.52 -5.74 8.80
C ALA A 433 -29.98 -4.62 9.77
N ALA A 434 -31.26 -4.24 9.68
CA ALA A 434 -31.87 -3.18 10.50
C ALA A 434 -31.84 -3.47 12.00
N ASP A 435 -31.76 -4.75 12.42
CA ASP A 435 -31.59 -5.16 13.82
C ASP A 435 -30.12 -5.15 14.26
N GLY A 436 -29.19 -4.78 13.36
CA GLY A 436 -27.76 -4.76 13.57
C GLY A 436 -27.09 -6.13 13.44
N GLY A 437 -27.77 -7.10 12.84
CA GLY A 437 -27.13 -8.36 12.43
C GLY A 437 -26.14 -8.11 11.30
N VAL A 438 -24.91 -8.65 11.39
CA VAL A 438 -23.86 -8.56 10.37
C VAL A 438 -23.55 -9.96 9.86
N PHE A 439 -23.49 -10.09 8.52
CA PHE A 439 -23.17 -11.33 7.81
C PHE A 439 -21.92 -11.11 6.96
N SER A 440 -20.94 -11.99 7.10
CA SER A 440 -19.63 -11.88 6.46
C SER A 440 -19.53 -12.87 5.29
N PHE A 441 -19.05 -12.39 4.14
CA PHE A 441 -18.88 -13.19 2.92
C PHE A 441 -17.50 -12.94 2.31
N GLY A 442 -16.95 -13.94 1.61
CA GLY A 442 -15.60 -13.87 1.07
C GLY A 442 -14.55 -13.86 2.20
N ASN A 443 -13.60 -12.93 2.17
CA ASN A 443 -12.58 -12.77 3.21
C ASN A 443 -13.03 -11.85 4.37
N ALA A 444 -14.24 -11.28 4.32
CA ALA A 444 -14.77 -10.40 5.35
C ALA A 444 -14.83 -11.11 6.71
N GLN A 445 -14.10 -10.61 7.70
CA GLN A 445 -14.07 -11.20 9.04
C GLN A 445 -15.19 -10.62 9.91
N PHE A 446 -15.80 -11.45 10.74
CA PHE A 446 -16.81 -10.99 11.68
C PHE A 446 -16.15 -10.40 12.93
N HIS A 447 -16.38 -9.13 13.20
CA HIS A 447 -15.81 -8.41 14.35
C HIS A 447 -16.81 -8.17 15.48
N GLY A 448 -18.08 -8.55 15.28
CA GLY A 448 -19.18 -8.35 16.24
C GLY A 448 -20.40 -7.71 15.57
N SER A 449 -21.50 -7.61 16.30
CA SER A 449 -22.74 -7.00 15.78
C SER A 449 -23.64 -6.51 16.91
N THR A 450 -24.58 -5.62 16.60
CA THR A 450 -25.62 -5.22 17.54
C THR A 450 -26.88 -6.10 17.48
N GLY A 451 -26.91 -7.14 16.62
CA GLY A 451 -28.09 -7.98 16.38
C GLY A 451 -28.66 -8.74 17.59
N GLY A 452 -27.91 -8.85 18.70
CA GLY A 452 -28.38 -9.39 19.98
C GLY A 452 -28.81 -8.31 20.99
N MET A 453 -28.73 -7.03 20.64
CA MET A 453 -28.98 -5.90 21.53
C MET A 453 -30.33 -5.23 21.23
N ARG A 454 -30.93 -4.64 22.26
CA ARG A 454 -32.10 -3.80 22.05
C ARG A 454 -31.65 -2.38 21.68
N LEU A 455 -31.81 -2.03 20.42
CA LEU A 455 -31.52 -0.69 19.91
C LEU A 455 -32.66 0.28 20.15
N ASN A 456 -32.35 1.56 20.32
CA ASN A 456 -33.36 2.64 20.39
C ASN A 456 -33.96 2.94 19.02
N GLN A 457 -33.13 2.86 17.97
CA GLN A 457 -33.49 3.05 16.58
C GLN A 457 -32.80 1.96 15.74
N PRO A 458 -33.38 1.57 14.59
CA PRO A 458 -32.77 0.56 13.72
C PRO A 458 -31.43 1.04 13.17
N VAL A 459 -30.55 0.09 12.89
CA VAL A 459 -29.35 0.31 12.07
C VAL A 459 -29.79 0.66 10.65
N VAL A 460 -29.11 1.62 10.03
CA VAL A 460 -29.42 2.16 8.69
C VAL A 460 -28.23 2.10 7.73
N GLY A 461 -27.07 1.69 8.22
CA GLY A 461 -25.86 1.53 7.39
C GLY A 461 -24.66 1.09 8.21
N MET A 462 -23.59 0.78 7.51
CA MET A 462 -22.29 0.47 8.07
C MET A 462 -21.19 1.06 7.18
N ALA A 463 -20.00 1.23 7.76
CA ALA A 463 -18.79 1.58 7.04
C ALA A 463 -17.61 0.83 7.67
N THR A 464 -16.61 0.52 6.88
CA THR A 464 -15.46 -0.32 7.26
C THR A 464 -14.25 0.54 7.61
N THR A 465 -13.35 0.00 8.46
CA THR A 465 -12.00 0.53 8.57
C THR A 465 -11.24 0.24 7.26
N HIS A 466 -10.26 1.06 6.93
CA HIS A 466 -9.53 0.98 5.66
C HIS A 466 -8.75 -0.34 5.50
N ASP A 467 -8.41 -1.01 6.61
CA ASP A 467 -7.67 -2.27 6.63
C ASP A 467 -8.56 -3.52 6.87
N ALA A 468 -9.90 -3.35 6.84
CA ALA A 468 -10.87 -4.40 7.16
C ALA A 468 -10.74 -5.00 8.57
N GLY A 469 -9.95 -4.38 9.46
CA GLY A 469 -9.80 -4.81 10.86
C GLY A 469 -11.01 -4.54 11.74
N GLY A 470 -11.98 -3.77 11.23
CA GLY A 470 -13.21 -3.43 11.93
C GLY A 470 -14.25 -2.72 11.06
N TYR A 471 -15.33 -2.31 11.70
CA TYR A 471 -16.39 -1.53 11.06
C TYR A 471 -17.24 -0.78 12.09
N TRP A 472 -17.95 0.22 11.63
CA TRP A 472 -18.97 0.93 12.38
C TRP A 472 -20.37 0.58 11.85
N GLU A 473 -21.32 0.40 12.75
CA GLU A 473 -22.75 0.44 12.44
C GLU A 473 -23.32 1.79 12.89
N VAL A 474 -24.21 2.37 12.08
CA VAL A 474 -24.92 3.62 12.42
C VAL A 474 -26.42 3.37 12.54
N ALA A 475 -27.03 3.83 13.63
CA ALA A 475 -28.46 3.79 13.81
C ALA A 475 -29.13 5.10 13.29
N ALA A 476 -30.45 5.07 13.06
CA ALA A 476 -31.22 6.19 12.51
C ALA A 476 -31.21 7.45 13.40
N ASP A 477 -30.88 7.35 14.68
CA ASP A 477 -30.65 8.48 15.59
C ASP A 477 -29.19 8.98 15.54
N GLY A 478 -28.33 8.33 14.72
CA GLY A 478 -26.91 8.60 14.61
C GLY A 478 -26.09 8.05 15.77
N GLY A 479 -26.63 7.08 16.51
CA GLY A 479 -25.85 6.24 17.41
C GLY A 479 -24.84 5.42 16.63
N ILE A 480 -23.59 5.35 17.09
CA ILE A 480 -22.49 4.63 16.46
C ILE A 480 -22.08 3.46 17.34
N PHE A 481 -21.89 2.31 16.72
CA PHE A 481 -21.37 1.09 17.34
C PHE A 481 -20.10 0.68 16.59
N SER A 482 -19.00 0.57 17.32
CA SER A 482 -17.68 0.25 16.79
C SER A 482 -17.33 -1.20 17.07
N PHE A 483 -16.82 -1.92 16.09
CA PHE A 483 -16.40 -3.31 16.17
C PHE A 483 -15.00 -3.50 15.57
N GLY A 484 -14.25 -4.48 16.13
CA GLY A 484 -12.87 -4.67 15.72
C GLY A 484 -12.00 -3.50 16.16
N ASP A 485 -11.18 -2.98 15.27
CA ASP A 485 -10.29 -1.84 15.51
C ASP A 485 -10.94 -0.47 15.23
N ALA A 486 -12.22 -0.45 14.82
CA ALA A 486 -12.95 0.77 14.50
C ALA A 486 -13.01 1.74 15.69
N THR A 487 -12.31 2.87 15.59
CA THR A 487 -12.23 3.89 16.63
C THR A 487 -13.48 4.77 16.66
N PHE A 488 -14.05 5.01 17.83
CA PHE A 488 -15.19 5.91 18.01
C PHE A 488 -14.74 7.38 17.94
N HIS A 489 -15.25 8.14 16.97
CA HIS A 489 -14.94 9.58 16.77
C HIS A 489 -16.05 10.53 17.23
N GLY A 490 -17.22 10.01 17.58
CA GLY A 490 -18.37 10.79 18.04
C GLY A 490 -19.70 10.30 17.45
N SER A 491 -20.82 10.84 17.92
CA SER A 491 -22.16 10.44 17.45
C SER A 491 -23.18 11.56 17.61
N THR A 492 -24.30 11.46 16.91
CA THR A 492 -25.47 12.32 17.11
C THR A 492 -26.55 11.69 17.98
N GLY A 493 -26.34 10.47 18.51
CA GLY A 493 -27.36 9.71 19.26
C GLY A 493 -27.91 10.37 20.51
N SER A 494 -27.26 11.43 21.03
CA SER A 494 -27.76 12.24 22.13
C SER A 494 -28.48 13.53 21.68
N LEU A 495 -28.49 13.82 20.36
CA LEU A 495 -29.06 15.02 19.79
C LEU A 495 -30.48 14.77 19.29
N VAL A 496 -31.31 15.80 19.30
CA VAL A 496 -32.61 15.79 18.60
C VAL A 496 -32.37 16.25 17.18
N LEU A 497 -32.39 15.32 16.24
CA LEU A 497 -32.19 15.59 14.82
C LEU A 497 -33.50 16.08 14.18
N ASN A 498 -33.41 16.98 13.18
CA ASN A 498 -34.55 17.40 12.38
C ASN A 498 -35.08 16.26 11.49
N GLN A 499 -34.16 15.44 10.98
CA GLN A 499 -34.44 14.26 10.15
C GLN A 499 -33.52 13.12 10.58
N PRO A 500 -33.93 11.85 10.38
CA PRO A 500 -33.11 10.70 10.75
C PRO A 500 -31.87 10.61 9.91
N VAL A 501 -30.81 10.04 10.49
CA VAL A 501 -29.61 9.58 9.76
C VAL A 501 -30.01 8.43 8.83
N VAL A 502 -29.47 8.41 7.62
CA VAL A 502 -29.75 7.43 6.57
C VAL A 502 -28.50 6.70 6.05
N GLY A 503 -27.32 7.12 6.52
CA GLY A 503 -26.06 6.47 6.15
C GLY A 503 -24.86 7.15 6.76
N MET A 504 -23.70 6.51 6.56
CA MET A 504 -22.39 7.00 6.96
C MET A 504 -21.34 6.68 5.91
N ALA A 505 -20.23 7.40 5.94
CA ALA A 505 -19.04 7.12 5.16
C ALA A 505 -17.79 7.48 5.98
N THR A 506 -16.71 6.73 5.79
CA THR A 506 -15.42 6.95 6.46
C THR A 506 -14.51 7.86 5.65
N THR A 507 -13.61 8.57 6.34
CA THR A 507 -12.48 9.22 5.66
C THR A 507 -11.50 8.16 5.14
N PRO A 508 -10.75 8.42 4.06
CA PRO A 508 -9.82 7.45 3.48
C PRO A 508 -8.79 6.91 4.49
N GLY A 509 -8.32 7.76 5.40
CA GLY A 509 -7.37 7.35 6.46
C GLY A 509 -8.02 6.72 7.69
N GLY A 510 -9.35 6.53 7.72
CA GLY A 510 -10.06 5.94 8.88
C GLY A 510 -10.03 6.80 10.16
N GLY A 511 -9.47 8.02 10.11
CA GLY A 511 -9.38 8.95 11.25
C GLY A 511 -10.69 9.67 11.57
N GLY A 512 -11.75 9.44 10.80
CA GLY A 512 -13.06 10.04 10.99
C GLY A 512 -14.16 9.44 10.10
N TYR A 513 -15.35 10.02 10.22
CA TYR A 513 -16.49 9.66 9.38
C TYR A 513 -17.52 10.77 9.30
N TRP A 514 -18.32 10.72 8.25
CA TRP A 514 -19.51 11.56 8.08
C TRP A 514 -20.78 10.74 8.34
N LEU A 515 -21.79 11.39 8.95
CA LEU A 515 -23.17 10.89 8.98
C LEU A 515 -24.01 11.82 8.10
N VAL A 516 -24.93 11.24 7.32
CA VAL A 516 -25.86 12.00 6.48
C VAL A 516 -27.30 11.77 6.95
N ALA A 517 -28.06 12.86 7.14
CA ALA A 517 -29.48 12.80 7.43
C ALA A 517 -30.32 12.84 6.13
N SER A 518 -31.58 12.43 6.19
CA SER A 518 -32.46 12.35 5.03
C SER A 518 -32.82 13.71 4.40
N ASP A 519 -32.56 14.83 5.07
CA ASP A 519 -32.63 16.20 4.50
C ASP A 519 -31.26 16.61 3.87
N GLY A 520 -30.26 15.73 3.93
CA GLY A 520 -28.90 15.97 3.49
C GLY A 520 -28.08 16.83 4.45
N GLY A 521 -28.51 16.93 5.72
CA GLY A 521 -27.68 17.45 6.82
C GLY A 521 -26.45 16.53 7.03
N ILE A 522 -25.26 17.11 7.15
CA ILE A 522 -24.01 16.39 7.33
C ILE A 522 -23.46 16.64 8.73
N PHE A 523 -23.01 15.56 9.39
CA PHE A 523 -22.30 15.60 10.67
C PHE A 523 -20.93 14.95 10.46
N ALA A 524 -19.87 15.73 10.68
CA ALA A 524 -18.49 15.31 10.50
C ALA A 524 -17.84 15.05 11.86
N PHE A 525 -17.15 13.93 12.01
CA PHE A 525 -16.47 13.51 13.23
C PHE A 525 -15.03 13.07 12.92
N GLY A 526 -14.12 13.23 13.91
CA GLY A 526 -12.72 12.94 13.72
C GLY A 526 -12.06 13.92 12.76
N ASP A 527 -11.35 13.42 11.77
CA ASP A 527 -10.69 14.21 10.72
C ASP A 527 -11.59 14.54 9.51
N ALA A 528 -12.85 14.11 9.54
CA ALA A 528 -13.79 14.33 8.45
C ALA A 528 -14.06 15.83 8.20
N GLY A 529 -13.77 16.32 6.99
CA GLY A 529 -13.99 17.69 6.56
C GLY A 529 -15.46 17.99 6.27
N PHE A 530 -15.94 19.22 6.51
CA PHE A 530 -17.27 19.64 6.07
C PHE A 530 -17.18 20.46 4.78
N PHE A 531 -17.73 19.93 3.68
CA PHE A 531 -17.66 20.53 2.34
C PHE A 531 -18.98 21.17 1.89
N GLY A 532 -20.08 20.95 2.64
CA GLY A 532 -21.40 21.51 2.37
C GLY A 532 -22.53 20.53 2.67
N SER A 533 -23.77 20.97 2.56
CA SER A 533 -24.94 20.13 2.82
C SER A 533 -26.19 20.65 2.09
N THR A 534 -27.21 19.80 1.93
CA THR A 534 -28.51 20.20 1.43
C THR A 534 -29.52 20.46 2.56
N GLY A 535 -29.14 20.35 3.83
CA GLY A 535 -30.03 20.45 4.99
C GLY A 535 -30.82 21.78 5.13
N SER A 536 -30.40 22.83 4.43
CA SER A 536 -31.16 24.09 4.32
C SER A 536 -32.03 24.21 3.07
N LEU A 537 -31.97 23.23 2.16
CA LEU A 537 -32.67 23.22 0.89
C LEU A 537 -34.00 22.43 1.01
N ARG A 538 -34.99 22.83 0.24
CA ARG A 538 -36.18 22.00 0.08
C ARG A 538 -35.97 21.02 -1.05
N LEU A 539 -35.73 19.79 -0.71
CA LEU A 539 -35.55 18.70 -1.68
C LEU A 539 -36.91 18.18 -2.20
N ASN A 540 -36.94 17.68 -3.44
CA ASN A 540 -38.10 17.00 -4.01
C ASN A 540 -38.30 15.62 -3.37
N LYS A 541 -37.20 14.93 -3.10
CA LYS A 541 -37.17 13.62 -2.46
C LYS A 541 -36.03 13.58 -1.43
N PRO A 542 -36.15 12.72 -0.40
CA PRO A 542 -35.12 12.61 0.63
C PRO A 542 -33.78 12.12 0.07
N VAL A 543 -32.69 12.56 0.71
CA VAL A 543 -31.38 11.94 0.57
C VAL A 543 -31.45 10.54 1.19
N ILE A 544 -30.79 9.58 0.53
CA ILE A 544 -30.76 8.17 0.90
C ILE A 544 -29.36 7.68 1.29
N GLY A 545 -28.31 8.44 0.98
CA GLY A 545 -26.94 8.07 1.30
C GLY A 545 -25.94 9.11 0.82
N MET A 546 -24.69 8.84 1.10
CA MET A 546 -23.54 9.62 0.66
C MET A 546 -22.37 8.70 0.30
N VAL A 547 -21.49 9.20 -0.57
CA VAL A 547 -20.21 8.56 -0.91
C VAL A 547 -19.13 9.64 -0.94
N PRO A 548 -17.99 9.47 -0.26
CA PRO A 548 -16.88 10.42 -0.31
C PRO A 548 -16.13 10.31 -1.63
N THR A 549 -15.42 11.38 -1.99
CA THR A 549 -14.35 11.30 -2.99
C THR A 549 -13.20 10.44 -2.45
N HIS A 550 -12.42 9.89 -3.34
CA HIS A 550 -11.34 8.97 -3.01
C HIS A 550 -10.31 9.59 -2.03
N ASP A 551 -9.98 10.87 -2.21
CA ASP A 551 -9.07 11.62 -1.35
C ASP A 551 -9.74 12.23 -0.08
N GLY A 552 -11.07 12.04 0.06
CA GLY A 552 -11.84 12.59 1.19
C GLY A 552 -11.99 14.10 1.20
N GLN A 553 -11.71 14.81 0.08
CA GLN A 553 -11.86 16.27 0.00
C GLN A 553 -13.23 16.70 -0.52
N GLY A 554 -14.13 15.73 -0.74
CA GLY A 554 -15.49 15.96 -1.16
C GLY A 554 -16.39 14.76 -0.93
N TYR A 555 -17.64 14.89 -1.34
CA TYR A 555 -18.62 13.80 -1.33
C TYR A 555 -19.82 14.10 -2.23
N TRP A 556 -20.48 13.03 -2.66
CA TRP A 556 -21.77 13.07 -3.31
C TRP A 556 -22.88 12.71 -2.32
N LEU A 557 -24.00 13.46 -2.35
CA LEU A 557 -25.26 13.07 -1.71
C LEU A 557 -26.22 12.65 -2.81
N ILE A 558 -26.90 11.52 -2.61
CA ILE A 558 -27.88 10.98 -3.56
C ILE A 558 -29.28 11.03 -2.97
N ALA A 559 -30.26 11.52 -3.74
CA ALA A 559 -31.67 11.50 -3.38
C ALA A 559 -32.41 10.36 -4.08
N SER A 560 -33.52 9.92 -3.51
CA SER A 560 -34.28 8.75 -4.01
C SER A 560 -34.93 8.95 -5.38
N ASP A 561 -34.98 10.19 -5.92
CA ASP A 561 -35.39 10.50 -7.30
C ASP A 561 -34.18 10.49 -8.27
N GLY A 562 -32.99 10.09 -7.80
CA GLY A 562 -31.75 10.11 -8.55
C GLY A 562 -31.14 11.52 -8.71
N GLY A 563 -31.63 12.51 -7.93
CA GLY A 563 -30.94 13.79 -7.78
C GLY A 563 -29.60 13.59 -7.07
N LEU A 564 -28.53 14.17 -7.60
CA LEU A 564 -27.19 14.08 -7.04
C LEU A 564 -26.66 15.48 -6.73
N PHE A 565 -26.01 15.62 -5.56
CA PHE A 565 -25.43 16.87 -5.08
C PHE A 565 -23.95 16.62 -4.78
N ALA A 566 -23.06 17.33 -5.47
CA ALA A 566 -21.62 17.24 -5.32
C ALA A 566 -21.11 18.38 -4.44
N PHE A 567 -20.26 18.06 -3.47
CA PHE A 567 -19.63 19.01 -2.54
C PHE A 567 -18.13 18.77 -2.46
N GLY A 568 -17.37 19.86 -2.18
CA GLY A 568 -15.92 19.81 -2.20
C GLY A 568 -15.42 19.66 -3.62
N ASP A 569 -14.51 18.71 -3.84
CA ASP A 569 -13.95 18.38 -5.14
C ASP A 569 -14.72 17.31 -5.93
N ALA A 570 -15.83 16.80 -5.36
CA ALA A 570 -16.65 15.79 -6.01
C ALA A 570 -17.15 16.22 -7.40
N GLY A 571 -16.76 15.50 -8.46
CA GLY A 571 -17.13 15.77 -9.84
C GLY A 571 -18.64 15.50 -10.10
N PHE A 572 -19.32 16.36 -10.85
CA PHE A 572 -20.70 16.11 -11.29
C PHE A 572 -20.71 15.55 -12.72
N HIS A 573 -21.06 14.27 -12.89
CA HIS A 573 -21.06 13.56 -14.17
C HIS A 573 -22.47 13.34 -14.74
N GLY A 574 -23.51 13.77 -14.03
CA GLY A 574 -24.91 13.66 -14.44
C GLY A 574 -25.83 13.15 -13.32
N SER A 575 -27.13 13.15 -13.53
CA SER A 575 -28.10 12.65 -12.55
C SER A 575 -29.44 12.31 -13.20
N LEU A 576 -30.29 11.54 -12.49
CA LEU A 576 -31.64 11.20 -12.92
C LEU A 576 -32.69 12.20 -12.41
N GLY A 577 -32.30 13.17 -11.55
CA GLY A 577 -33.23 14.09 -10.90
C GLY A 577 -34.09 14.96 -11.84
N ALA A 578 -33.64 15.23 -13.08
CA ALA A 578 -34.40 15.92 -14.11
C ALA A 578 -35.46 15.03 -14.79
N SER A 579 -35.27 13.73 -14.77
CA SER A 579 -36.18 12.70 -15.31
C SER A 579 -36.16 11.50 -14.36
N PRO A 580 -36.82 11.61 -13.21
CA PRO A 580 -36.79 10.57 -12.19
C PRO A 580 -37.24 9.22 -12.75
N PRO A 581 -36.52 8.12 -12.38
CA PRO A 581 -36.87 6.79 -12.84
C PRO A 581 -38.20 6.31 -12.22
N PRO A 582 -38.79 5.23 -12.79
CA PRO A 582 -40.06 4.71 -12.32
C PRO A 582 -39.96 4.09 -10.91
N THR A 583 -38.81 3.55 -10.54
CA THR A 583 -38.51 3.03 -9.21
C THR A 583 -37.49 3.93 -8.51
N PRO A 584 -37.52 4.02 -7.16
CA PRO A 584 -36.57 4.86 -6.44
C PRO A 584 -35.13 4.41 -6.68
N VAL A 585 -34.20 5.36 -6.76
CA VAL A 585 -32.77 5.10 -6.63
C VAL A 585 -32.48 4.73 -5.18
N VAL A 586 -31.61 3.74 -4.95
CA VAL A 586 -31.27 3.19 -3.64
C VAL A 586 -29.78 3.30 -3.29
N GLY A 587 -28.93 3.65 -4.25
CA GLY A 587 -27.50 3.79 -4.00
C GLY A 587 -26.75 4.43 -5.17
N VAL A 588 -25.52 4.83 -4.87
CA VAL A 588 -24.51 5.28 -5.83
C VAL A 588 -23.19 4.61 -5.51
N ALA A 589 -22.46 4.17 -6.54
CA ALA A 589 -21.12 3.60 -6.46
C ALA A 589 -20.22 4.37 -7.44
N PRO A 590 -19.15 5.05 -6.99
CA PRO A 590 -18.23 5.75 -7.86
C PRO A 590 -17.33 4.75 -8.60
N SER A 591 -16.83 5.16 -9.79
CA SER A 591 -15.66 4.52 -10.39
C SER A 591 -14.42 4.79 -9.52
N PRO A 592 -13.41 3.90 -9.50
CA PRO A 592 -12.23 4.07 -8.65
C PRO A 592 -11.48 5.38 -8.88
N ASP A 593 -11.47 5.87 -10.12
CA ASP A 593 -10.81 7.13 -10.52
C ASP A 593 -11.67 8.37 -10.27
N GLY A 594 -12.93 8.20 -9.78
CA GLY A 594 -13.87 9.31 -9.56
C GLY A 594 -14.37 10.00 -10.83
N GLY A 595 -14.01 9.48 -12.03
CA GLY A 595 -14.42 10.01 -13.33
C GLY A 595 -15.88 9.68 -13.71
N GLY A 596 -16.53 8.81 -12.93
CA GLY A 596 -17.91 8.42 -13.10
C GLY A 596 -18.53 7.77 -11.88
N TYR A 597 -19.75 7.28 -12.03
CA TYR A 597 -20.46 6.50 -11.02
C TYR A 597 -21.66 5.76 -11.62
N TRP A 598 -22.07 4.71 -10.92
CA TRP A 598 -23.35 4.05 -11.16
C TRP A 598 -24.39 4.50 -10.14
N MET A 599 -25.63 4.62 -10.57
CA MET A 599 -26.83 4.72 -9.71
C MET A 599 -27.65 3.46 -9.89
N LEU A 600 -28.20 2.91 -8.81
CA LEU A 600 -29.00 1.69 -8.84
C LEU A 600 -30.44 1.98 -8.44
N GLU A 601 -31.42 1.55 -9.25
CA GLU A 601 -32.83 1.55 -8.89
C GLU A 601 -33.20 0.38 -7.97
N ALA A 602 -34.27 0.51 -7.23
CA ALA A 602 -34.77 -0.53 -6.34
C ALA A 602 -35.16 -1.84 -7.04
N ASP A 603 -35.44 -1.80 -8.33
CA ASP A 603 -35.69 -2.99 -9.16
C ASP A 603 -34.42 -3.60 -9.79
N GLY A 604 -33.25 -3.07 -9.42
CA GLY A 604 -31.96 -3.56 -9.87
C GLY A 604 -31.48 -3.03 -11.24
N VAL A 605 -32.12 -1.98 -11.76
CA VAL A 605 -31.68 -1.34 -13.02
C VAL A 605 -30.55 -0.35 -12.73
N PRO A 606 -29.34 -0.54 -13.30
CA PRO A 606 -28.21 0.38 -13.13
C PRO A 606 -28.20 1.49 -14.19
N HIS A 607 -27.74 2.67 -13.79
CA HIS A 607 -27.47 3.82 -14.67
C HIS A 607 -26.03 4.27 -14.51
N ALA A 608 -25.27 4.28 -15.60
CA ALA A 608 -23.87 4.72 -15.62
C ALA A 608 -23.75 6.20 -16.04
N PHE A 609 -22.87 6.94 -15.38
CA PHE A 609 -22.55 8.34 -15.64
C PHE A 609 -21.03 8.52 -15.70
N GLY A 610 -20.59 9.55 -16.46
CA GLY A 610 -19.16 9.81 -16.64
C GLY A 610 -18.49 8.68 -17.43
N ASP A 611 -17.38 8.18 -16.93
CA ASP A 611 -16.62 7.07 -17.52
C ASP A 611 -17.02 5.68 -16.99
N ALA A 612 -17.93 5.61 -16.02
CA ALA A 612 -18.43 4.33 -15.53
C ALA A 612 -19.01 3.49 -16.68
N PRO A 613 -18.54 2.24 -16.89
CA PRO A 613 -19.03 1.41 -17.98
C PRO A 613 -20.49 0.98 -17.76
N ALA A 614 -21.22 0.76 -18.86
CA ALA A 614 -22.56 0.17 -18.78
C ALA A 614 -22.43 -1.32 -18.42
N VAL A 615 -23.00 -1.72 -17.29
CA VAL A 615 -22.90 -3.08 -16.76
C VAL A 615 -24.27 -3.74 -16.60
N GLY A 616 -24.28 -5.08 -16.63
CA GLY A 616 -25.44 -5.92 -16.29
C GLY A 616 -25.08 -6.92 -15.19
N VAL A 617 -26.06 -7.64 -14.69
CA VAL A 617 -25.83 -8.67 -13.66
C VAL A 617 -24.88 -9.74 -14.19
N SER A 618 -23.84 -10.07 -13.41
CA SER A 618 -22.84 -11.08 -13.73
C SER A 618 -23.46 -12.48 -13.84
N ALA A 619 -22.93 -13.29 -14.74
CA ALA A 619 -23.35 -14.71 -14.88
C ALA A 619 -22.98 -15.57 -13.65
N ALA A 620 -22.05 -15.12 -12.81
CA ALA A 620 -21.65 -15.80 -11.58
C ALA A 620 -22.60 -15.54 -10.40
N SER A 621 -23.46 -14.52 -10.50
CA SER A 621 -24.42 -14.10 -9.49
C SER A 621 -25.82 -14.69 -9.77
N PRO A 622 -26.72 -14.70 -8.77
CA PRO A 622 -28.13 -14.94 -9.02
C PRO A 622 -28.69 -14.03 -10.11
N ALA A 623 -29.54 -14.55 -10.99
CA ALA A 623 -30.18 -13.71 -12.00
C ALA A 623 -31.10 -12.68 -11.33
N LEU A 624 -31.20 -11.47 -11.89
CA LEU A 624 -32.05 -10.39 -11.35
C LEU A 624 -33.54 -10.83 -11.21
N ALA A 625 -33.98 -11.77 -12.05
CA ALA A 625 -35.31 -12.36 -11.92
C ALA A 625 -35.54 -13.16 -10.61
N ALA A 626 -34.46 -13.47 -9.87
CA ALA A 626 -34.53 -14.09 -8.55
C ALA A 626 -34.65 -13.07 -7.40
N GLN A 627 -34.59 -11.77 -7.68
CA GLN A 627 -34.75 -10.71 -6.68
C GLN A 627 -36.08 -10.89 -5.93
N ALA A 628 -35.97 -10.98 -4.59
CA ALA A 628 -37.10 -11.28 -3.73
C ALA A 628 -37.71 -10.01 -3.07
N GLY A 629 -36.96 -8.91 -3.08
CA GLY A 629 -37.35 -7.62 -2.53
C GLY A 629 -36.69 -6.44 -3.25
N PRO A 630 -36.97 -5.19 -2.87
CA PRO A 630 -36.25 -4.05 -3.43
C PRO A 630 -34.78 -4.07 -3.05
N MET A 631 -33.90 -3.63 -3.95
CA MET A 631 -32.50 -3.34 -3.62
C MET A 631 -32.43 -2.32 -2.48
N THR A 632 -31.46 -2.45 -1.60
CA THR A 632 -31.29 -1.61 -0.40
C THR A 632 -29.92 -0.96 -0.31
N GLY A 633 -28.93 -1.43 -1.05
CA GLY A 633 -27.59 -0.87 -1.07
C GLY A 633 -26.75 -1.40 -2.22
N MET A 634 -25.65 -0.69 -2.49
CA MET A 634 -24.63 -1.10 -3.45
C MET A 634 -23.26 -0.60 -3.00
N ILE A 635 -22.20 -1.27 -3.46
CA ILE A 635 -20.81 -0.91 -3.26
C ILE A 635 -20.05 -1.08 -4.59
N PRO A 636 -19.09 -0.19 -4.92
CA PRO A 636 -18.23 -0.40 -6.08
C PRO A 636 -17.35 -1.64 -5.86
N ASP A 637 -16.99 -2.30 -6.94
CA ASP A 637 -15.88 -3.22 -6.93
C ASP A 637 -14.56 -2.46 -7.22
N PHE A 638 -13.43 -3.11 -6.89
CA PHE A 638 -12.12 -2.49 -7.04
C PHE A 638 -11.61 -2.45 -8.48
N SER A 639 -12.18 -3.24 -9.39
CA SER A 639 -11.78 -3.26 -10.80
C SER A 639 -12.24 -2.01 -11.55
N GLY A 640 -13.24 -1.31 -11.01
CA GLY A 640 -13.93 -0.23 -11.71
C GLY A 640 -14.77 -0.68 -12.91
N GLN A 641 -14.97 -1.98 -13.05
CA GLN A 641 -15.76 -2.56 -14.14
C GLN A 641 -17.11 -3.12 -13.65
N GLY A 642 -17.40 -2.96 -12.35
CA GLY A 642 -18.60 -3.48 -11.74
C GLY A 642 -18.91 -2.93 -10.35
N PHE A 643 -19.91 -3.52 -9.72
CA PHE A 643 -20.35 -3.25 -8.35
C PHE A 643 -21.16 -4.42 -7.79
N ASP A 644 -21.24 -4.54 -6.48
CA ASP A 644 -22.15 -5.46 -5.79
C ASP A 644 -23.37 -4.71 -5.25
N ALA A 645 -24.52 -5.39 -5.23
CA ALA A 645 -25.76 -4.87 -4.68
C ALA A 645 -26.46 -5.94 -3.81
N VAL A 646 -27.32 -5.50 -2.90
CA VAL A 646 -28.09 -6.39 -2.02
C VAL A 646 -29.54 -5.95 -1.96
N ASP A 647 -30.48 -6.94 -1.91
CA ASP A 647 -31.90 -6.69 -1.69
C ASP A 647 -32.31 -6.79 -0.20
N GLY A 648 -33.49 -6.31 0.14
CA GLY A 648 -34.01 -6.34 1.50
C GLY A 648 -34.07 -7.72 2.17
N PRO A 649 -34.41 -8.81 1.47
CA PRO A 649 -34.28 -10.18 1.96
C PRO A 649 -32.85 -10.69 2.14
N GLY A 650 -31.83 -9.98 1.63
CA GLY A 650 -30.42 -10.28 1.78
C GLY A 650 -29.82 -11.12 0.66
N GLN A 651 -30.43 -11.12 -0.51
CA GLN A 651 -29.84 -11.69 -1.71
C GLN A 651 -28.86 -10.67 -2.32
N ALA A 652 -27.63 -11.11 -2.62
CA ALA A 652 -26.61 -10.29 -3.25
C ALA A 652 -26.56 -10.51 -4.76
N PHE A 653 -26.22 -9.44 -5.50
CA PHE A 653 -26.13 -9.42 -6.96
C PHE A 653 -24.84 -8.73 -7.36
N ALA A 654 -23.99 -9.41 -8.12
CA ALA A 654 -22.79 -8.85 -8.72
C ALA A 654 -23.09 -8.31 -10.12
N TYR A 655 -22.63 -7.11 -10.44
CA TYR A 655 -22.78 -6.45 -11.73
C TYR A 655 -21.41 -6.26 -12.38
N GLY A 656 -21.37 -6.40 -13.73
CA GLY A 656 -20.12 -6.32 -14.48
C GLY A 656 -19.20 -7.49 -14.16
N ASP A 657 -17.96 -7.21 -13.77
CA ASP A 657 -16.97 -8.22 -13.35
C ASP A 657 -16.84 -8.37 -11.83
N ALA A 658 -17.71 -7.69 -11.06
CA ALA A 658 -17.73 -7.84 -9.60
C ALA A 658 -17.84 -9.32 -9.19
N PRO A 659 -17.03 -9.77 -8.22
CA PRO A 659 -17.04 -11.15 -7.77
C PRO A 659 -18.22 -11.42 -6.81
N TYR A 660 -18.93 -12.54 -6.98
CA TYR A 660 -20.00 -12.95 -6.08
C TYR A 660 -19.44 -13.81 -4.94
N PHE A 661 -19.54 -13.35 -3.69
CA PHE A 661 -19.03 -14.06 -2.51
C PHE A 661 -20.08 -14.84 -1.72
N GLY A 662 -21.35 -14.75 -2.09
CA GLY A 662 -22.48 -15.37 -1.39
C GLY A 662 -23.47 -14.35 -0.85
N ASP A 663 -24.56 -14.82 -0.24
CA ASP A 663 -25.62 -13.96 0.26
C ASP A 663 -26.27 -14.51 1.54
N VAL A 664 -27.06 -13.66 2.22
CA VAL A 664 -27.76 -14.03 3.46
C VAL A 664 -28.84 -15.08 3.17
N ALA A 665 -29.52 -14.99 2.02
CA ALA A 665 -30.58 -15.92 1.65
C ALA A 665 -30.06 -17.37 1.50
N GLY A 666 -28.86 -17.53 0.94
CA GLY A 666 -28.17 -18.82 0.83
C GLY A 666 -27.56 -19.31 2.15
N ALA A 667 -26.94 -18.41 2.91
CA ALA A 667 -26.24 -18.75 4.16
C ALA A 667 -27.20 -19.03 5.33
N VAL A 668 -28.35 -18.35 5.38
CA VAL A 668 -29.37 -18.47 6.44
C VAL A 668 -30.75 -18.66 5.80
N PRO A 669 -31.08 -19.89 5.31
CA PRO A 669 -32.36 -20.15 4.68
C PRO A 669 -33.53 -19.80 5.59
N GLY A 670 -34.46 -18.98 5.08
CA GLY A 670 -35.61 -18.52 5.86
C GLY A 670 -35.34 -17.29 6.75
N TYR A 671 -34.23 -16.60 6.54
CA TYR A 671 -33.99 -15.30 7.16
C TYR A 671 -35.14 -14.34 6.90
N SER A 672 -35.70 -13.77 7.97
CA SER A 672 -36.88 -12.89 7.90
C SER A 672 -36.58 -11.46 8.34
N GLY A 673 -35.31 -11.14 8.59
CA GLY A 673 -34.85 -9.79 8.88
C GLY A 673 -34.87 -8.88 7.64
N HIS A 674 -34.52 -7.63 7.83
CA HIS A 674 -34.45 -6.64 6.76
C HIS A 674 -33.02 -6.15 6.60
N VAL A 675 -32.38 -6.49 5.50
CA VAL A 675 -31.06 -5.99 5.13
C VAL A 675 -31.16 -4.52 4.71
N VAL A 676 -30.25 -3.70 5.18
CA VAL A 676 -30.24 -2.24 4.96
C VAL A 676 -29.02 -1.74 4.21
N GLY A 677 -27.99 -2.57 4.08
CA GLY A 677 -26.77 -2.17 3.38
C GLY A 677 -25.77 -3.29 3.19
N ILE A 678 -24.75 -2.96 2.43
CA ILE A 678 -23.59 -3.78 2.13
C ILE A 678 -22.35 -2.88 2.21
N ALA A 679 -21.24 -3.42 2.68
CA ALA A 679 -19.95 -2.73 2.75
C ALA A 679 -18.82 -3.66 2.31
N ALA A 680 -17.94 -3.19 1.44
CA ALA A 680 -16.82 -3.97 0.94
C ALA A 680 -15.71 -4.12 1.99
N THR A 681 -15.01 -5.27 1.97
CA THR A 681 -13.65 -5.28 2.51
C THR A 681 -12.79 -4.42 1.59
N PRO A 682 -11.85 -3.60 2.09
CA PRO A 682 -10.81 -3.04 1.24
C PRO A 682 -10.12 -4.15 0.46
N GLY A 683 -9.83 -3.91 -0.82
CA GLY A 683 -9.21 -4.86 -1.74
C GLY A 683 -7.80 -5.23 -1.35
#